data_d41b8c11219ca3dfd323b9fb61b0e541
#
_entry.id   d41b8c11219ca3dfd323b9fb61b0e541
#
_cell.length_a   1.000
_cell.length_b   1.000
_cell.length_c   1.000
_cell.angle_alpha   90.00
_cell.angle_beta   90.00
_cell.angle_gamma   90.00
#
_symmetry.space_group_name_H-M   'P 1'
#
loop_
_entity.id
_entity.type
_entity.pdbx_description
1 polymer ?
#
loop_
_entity_poly.entity_id
_entity_poly.type
_entity_poly.pdbx_seq_one_letter_code
_entity_poly.pdbx_strand_id
1 'polypeptide(L)'
;ESLVGAIQQIRPEQLRVPSSRLSSSFAGRLSGVIAVQRSGEPGADGASFWIRGASTFSGATDPLIILDGVEIDATQLNNLDPEVIESFSILKDATATALYGTRGANGVMVVTTKNGENLKKPIINFRVEGAISQLTNVPKMVDGITYMRLYNEAQTRTPETTDIYSDEKINATIDGVNPYMYPNIDWYNEMFKKNTFAERFNFNIRGGSSRVDYFMSASVKHSDGNLKSLSKDFYSFNNNINVYNYDFVNNLNIKATNTTKISLGLNVSVRDWSGPYSSAGSVFSSALNANPVDFPIRFPGQEDDTHIRWGGRSGAPNGSYVNPVADFVSGYSSTYSTSVTANLRFNQDLKMIMKGLKLNAIVSYYNYSYSKVYRYCNVNQYETSMYNPQEDTYDLNIIGNEQSTELKTGGSNSGNRRLYLQASLDYNRTFNDVHKVNVMFLYNQEQNDVNNPSDLLTSLPRRKQGIAGRLSYGFAGRYLAELNFGYNGSENFPKNKKFGFFPSVAIGYNLSEEKFWEPLRNIIPQFKIRASWGLVGNDQTGAGRFTFLENLTNSGAGFTTGTGNQTHTNSGPVWKRYANPNLTWEVGEKWNAGIDVRILKGFSFSADIFKEVRKEIFMDRGTIPTLMGLGNVTVQGNLGKMRNWGIDTSVDYNNQINKDLFVSFKGTFTFAHNKILEMDEPEFSLYPNRLKVGHSLNTIFGYVADGLFTDENMINNSLPQQFANLPLMPGDIKYKDIPNALGGTDNAINEYDKVALGYPSVPEIVYGFGPSIKYKNLDFSLFFQGTGRVSLMMSGFHPFTNDNNTAKRGILDYVADGCWTTDNPNPNASYPRLTTAYNTNNNQNSTFWLRNAAFLKLKNAEIGYNFKNMRIYVSGNNLLTFSKFKLWDPEMGGGSGMS
;
A
#
# COMPACT_ATOMS: atom_id res chain seq x y z
N GLU A 1 -28.95 -5.43 16.81
CA GLU A 1 -29.85 -6.59 16.65
C GLU A 1 -30.75 -6.50 15.40
N SER A 2 -31.10 -5.29 14.95
CA SER A 2 -31.96 -5.08 13.75
C SER A 2 -31.19 -4.97 12.44
N LEU A 3 -29.85 -4.94 12.43
CA LEU A 3 -29.04 -4.85 11.22
C LEU A 3 -29.01 -6.20 10.49
N VAL A 4 -29.27 -6.20 9.18
CA VAL A 4 -29.32 -7.41 8.34
C VAL A 4 -28.06 -7.52 7.47
N GLY A 5 -27.45 -6.41 7.11
CA GLY A 5 -26.21 -6.38 6.31
C GLY A 5 -24.99 -6.98 7.01
N ALA A 6 -23.98 -7.36 6.21
CA ALA A 6 -22.69 -7.88 6.67
C ALA A 6 -21.84 -6.74 7.27
N ILE A 7 -21.89 -6.57 8.58
CA ILE A 7 -21.20 -5.53 9.31
C ILE A 7 -20.31 -6.13 10.38
N GLN A 8 -19.05 -5.74 10.41
CA GLN A 8 -18.15 -6.05 11.51
C GLN A 8 -17.82 -4.79 12.31
N GLN A 9 -17.97 -4.88 13.63
CA GLN A 9 -17.49 -3.86 14.55
C GLN A 9 -16.24 -4.33 15.28
N ILE A 10 -15.32 -3.41 15.52
CA ILE A 10 -14.15 -3.64 16.34
C ILE A 10 -14.05 -2.61 17.45
N ARG A 11 -13.56 -3.04 18.59
CA ARG A 11 -13.30 -2.13 19.72
C ARG A 11 -12.02 -1.37 19.45
N PRO A 12 -11.99 -0.05 19.66
CA PRO A 12 -10.82 0.79 19.41
C PRO A 12 -9.56 0.34 20.14
N GLU A 13 -9.73 -0.24 21.35
CA GLU A 13 -8.61 -0.77 22.15
C GLU A 13 -7.83 -1.86 21.41
N GLN A 14 -8.48 -2.62 20.54
CA GLN A 14 -7.85 -3.65 19.72
C GLN A 14 -7.02 -3.09 18.56
N LEU A 15 -7.20 -1.81 18.23
CA LEU A 15 -6.41 -1.10 17.20
C LEU A 15 -5.20 -0.37 17.78
N ARG A 16 -5.04 -0.37 19.11
CA ARG A 16 -3.88 0.20 19.78
C ARG A 16 -2.66 -0.69 19.54
N VAL A 17 -1.76 -0.24 18.71
CA VAL A 17 -0.46 -0.89 18.46
C VAL A 17 0.63 0.18 18.47
N PRO A 18 1.86 -0.15 18.81
CA PRO A 18 2.99 0.77 18.76
C PRO A 18 3.41 1.04 17.31
N SER A 19 2.52 1.67 16.54
CA SER A 19 2.73 2.08 15.15
C SER A 19 2.24 3.50 14.97
N SER A 20 2.88 4.24 14.07
CA SER A 20 2.52 5.63 13.77
C SER A 20 1.23 5.72 12.96
N ARG A 21 0.87 4.67 12.20
CA ARG A 21 -0.25 4.63 11.27
C ARG A 21 -1.34 3.63 11.70
N LEU A 22 -2.58 4.07 11.68
CA LEU A 22 -3.71 3.25 12.13
C LEU A 22 -3.91 2.00 11.25
N SER A 23 -3.76 2.11 9.92
CA SER A 23 -4.00 0.98 9.00
C SER A 23 -3.03 -0.19 9.19
N SER A 24 -1.84 0.03 9.75
CA SER A 24 -0.89 -1.06 10.07
C SER A 24 -1.42 -2.06 11.11
N SER A 25 -2.48 -1.67 11.85
CA SER A 25 -3.15 -2.54 12.82
C SER A 25 -4.26 -3.42 12.22
N PHE A 26 -4.64 -3.25 10.94
CA PHE A 26 -5.84 -3.89 10.37
C PHE A 26 -5.64 -5.35 10.02
N ALA A 27 -4.46 -5.72 9.52
CA ALA A 27 -4.18 -7.06 9.05
C ALA A 27 -4.40 -8.11 10.15
N GLY A 28 -5.23 -9.11 9.85
CA GLY A 28 -5.58 -10.18 10.77
C GLY A 28 -6.48 -9.78 11.95
N ARG A 29 -6.75 -8.48 12.17
CA ARG A 29 -7.67 -8.02 13.22
C ARG A 29 -9.09 -7.79 12.71
N LEU A 30 -9.22 -7.51 11.43
CA LEU A 30 -10.48 -7.19 10.76
C LEU A 30 -10.85 -8.33 9.81
N SER A 31 -11.93 -9.06 10.12
CA SER A 31 -12.46 -10.10 9.23
C SER A 31 -12.99 -9.46 7.94
N GLY A 32 -12.66 -10.05 6.80
CA GLY A 32 -12.98 -9.52 5.48
C GLY A 32 -12.07 -8.38 5.02
N VAL A 33 -10.98 -8.07 5.74
CA VAL A 33 -9.99 -7.08 5.32
C VAL A 33 -8.67 -7.76 5.00
N ILE A 34 -8.20 -7.57 3.78
CA ILE A 34 -6.86 -7.91 3.34
C ILE A 34 -6.04 -6.64 3.47
N ALA A 35 -4.99 -6.64 4.28
CA ALA A 35 -4.09 -5.51 4.44
C ALA A 35 -2.66 -5.96 4.33
N VAL A 36 -1.81 -5.16 3.66
CA VAL A 36 -0.41 -5.43 3.41
C VAL A 36 0.41 -4.18 3.72
N GLN A 37 1.38 -4.31 4.61
CA GLN A 37 2.30 -3.24 4.96
C GLN A 37 3.63 -3.43 4.21
N ARG A 38 3.87 -2.62 3.18
CA ARG A 38 5.06 -2.77 2.33
C ARG A 38 6.25 -1.91 2.73
N SER A 39 6.10 -1.04 3.71
CA SER A 39 7.15 -0.16 4.20
C SER A 39 7.07 0.00 5.70
N GLY A 40 8.22 0.16 6.35
CA GLY A 40 8.37 0.58 7.74
C GLY A 40 8.96 1.98 7.88
N GLU A 41 9.13 2.71 6.77
CA GLU A 41 9.67 4.06 6.76
C GLU A 41 8.77 5.02 7.55
N PRO A 42 9.31 5.83 8.47
CA PRO A 42 8.54 6.78 9.24
C PRO A 42 7.72 7.71 8.34
N GLY A 43 6.41 7.69 8.56
CA GLY A 43 5.47 8.46 7.76
C GLY A 43 5.02 7.83 6.44
N ALA A 44 5.59 6.70 6.02
CA ALA A 44 5.16 5.86 4.91
C ALA A 44 4.85 4.41 5.34
N ASP A 45 4.71 4.16 6.64
CA ASP A 45 4.47 2.88 7.29
C ASP A 45 2.99 2.44 7.35
N GLY A 46 2.11 3.09 6.59
CA GLY A 46 0.72 2.69 6.43
C GLY A 46 0.57 1.41 5.61
N ALA A 47 -0.48 0.63 5.90
CA ALA A 47 -0.84 -0.53 5.10
C ALA A 47 -1.82 -0.15 3.98
N SER A 48 -1.64 -0.73 2.80
CA SER A 48 -2.68 -0.80 1.77
C SER A 48 -3.69 -1.87 2.17
N PHE A 49 -4.99 -1.60 2.00
CA PHE A 49 -6.02 -2.54 2.44
C PHE A 49 -7.24 -2.55 1.52
N TRP A 50 -7.87 -3.72 1.43
CA TRP A 50 -9.05 -3.99 0.63
C TRP A 50 -10.10 -4.72 1.46
N ILE A 51 -11.36 -4.41 1.24
CA ILE A 51 -12.47 -5.17 1.84
C ILE A 51 -12.83 -6.30 0.89
N ARG A 52 -12.61 -7.56 1.34
CA ARG A 52 -12.84 -8.78 0.56
C ARG A 52 -11.98 -8.90 -0.71
N GLY A 53 -10.82 -8.23 -0.75
CA GLY A 53 -9.90 -8.23 -1.88
C GLY A 53 -10.29 -7.28 -3.01
N ALA A 54 -9.45 -7.25 -4.05
CA ALA A 54 -9.71 -6.43 -5.23
C ALA A 54 -10.76 -7.08 -6.14
N SER A 55 -11.78 -6.32 -6.53
CA SER A 55 -12.87 -6.76 -7.41
C SER A 55 -12.90 -6.04 -8.76
N THR A 56 -11.92 -5.16 -9.01
CA THR A 56 -11.72 -4.47 -10.30
C THR A 56 -10.24 -4.42 -10.64
N PHE A 57 -9.92 -4.36 -11.92
CA PHE A 57 -8.58 -4.12 -12.44
C PHE A 57 -8.42 -2.71 -13.07
N SER A 58 -9.45 -1.89 -12.94
CA SER A 58 -9.49 -0.49 -13.36
C SER A 58 -9.84 0.40 -12.16
N GLY A 59 -9.29 1.61 -12.13
CA GLY A 59 -9.65 2.60 -11.13
C GLY A 59 -9.19 2.30 -9.70
N ALA A 60 -9.82 2.98 -8.74
CA ALA A 60 -9.51 2.81 -7.33
C ALA A 60 -10.14 1.52 -6.78
N THR A 61 -9.32 0.74 -6.09
CA THR A 61 -9.73 -0.48 -5.38
C THR A 61 -9.93 -0.24 -3.88
N ASP A 62 -9.55 0.95 -3.39
CA ASP A 62 -9.62 1.31 -1.99
C ASP A 62 -11.06 1.44 -1.50
N PRO A 63 -11.37 0.99 -0.27
CA PRO A 63 -12.68 1.19 0.32
C PRO A 63 -12.95 2.67 0.62
N LEU A 64 -14.22 3.03 0.67
CA LEU A 64 -14.67 4.34 1.14
C LEU A 64 -14.47 4.43 2.65
N ILE A 65 -13.89 5.52 3.13
CA ILE A 65 -13.68 5.75 4.55
C ILE A 65 -14.56 6.93 4.99
N ILE A 66 -15.38 6.69 6.00
CA ILE A 66 -16.30 7.69 6.57
C ILE A 66 -15.90 7.97 8.01
N LEU A 67 -15.52 9.20 8.29
CA LEU A 67 -15.28 9.69 9.66
C LEU A 67 -16.45 10.59 10.08
N ASP A 68 -17.15 10.14 11.11
CA ASP A 68 -18.29 10.92 11.65
C ASP A 68 -19.31 11.34 10.57
N GLY A 69 -19.61 10.44 9.60
CA GLY A 69 -20.60 10.66 8.56
C GLY A 69 -20.09 11.44 7.34
N VAL A 70 -18.81 11.79 7.29
CA VAL A 70 -18.17 12.49 6.17
C VAL A 70 -17.02 11.68 5.61
N GLU A 71 -16.88 11.67 4.29
CA GLU A 71 -15.78 10.97 3.64
C GLU A 71 -14.41 11.57 4.00
N ILE A 72 -13.43 10.69 4.25
CA ILE A 72 -12.02 11.01 4.40
C ILE A 72 -11.15 10.11 3.53
N ASP A 73 -9.90 10.49 3.30
CA ASP A 73 -8.94 9.63 2.61
C ASP A 73 -8.14 8.72 3.57
N ALA A 74 -7.38 7.78 3.00
CA ALA A 74 -6.56 6.85 3.77
C ALA A 74 -5.45 7.56 4.57
N THR A 75 -4.94 8.69 4.11
CA THR A 75 -3.93 9.49 4.82
C THR A 75 -4.51 10.10 6.08
N GLN A 76 -5.72 10.66 5.99
CA GLN A 76 -6.45 11.18 7.15
C GLN A 76 -6.77 10.08 8.16
N LEU A 77 -7.22 8.90 7.68
CA LEU A 77 -7.44 7.74 8.56
C LEU A 77 -6.16 7.35 9.30
N ASN A 78 -5.03 7.28 8.59
CA ASN A 78 -3.74 6.91 9.15
C ASN A 78 -3.20 7.90 10.19
N ASN A 79 -3.60 9.15 10.11
CA ASN A 79 -3.21 10.17 11.09
C ASN A 79 -4.04 10.10 12.37
N LEU A 80 -5.25 9.52 12.33
CA LEU A 80 -6.10 9.43 13.51
C LEU A 80 -5.40 8.67 14.65
N ASP A 81 -5.50 9.23 15.84
CA ASP A 81 -5.08 8.53 17.05
C ASP A 81 -6.17 7.52 17.47
N PRO A 82 -5.84 6.25 17.78
CA PRO A 82 -6.82 5.28 18.30
C PRO A 82 -7.57 5.76 19.52
N GLU A 83 -6.98 6.66 20.32
CA GLU A 83 -7.61 7.23 21.52
C GLU A 83 -8.80 8.14 21.22
N VAL A 84 -8.92 8.68 20.01
CA VAL A 84 -10.07 9.51 19.62
C VAL A 84 -11.23 8.70 19.09
N ILE A 85 -11.04 7.42 18.79
CA ILE A 85 -12.05 6.57 18.16
C ILE A 85 -12.98 5.98 19.22
N GLU A 86 -14.29 6.09 19.00
CA GLU A 86 -15.33 5.44 19.80
C GLU A 86 -15.75 4.10 19.20
N SER A 87 -15.93 4.06 17.87
CA SER A 87 -16.31 2.85 17.15
C SER A 87 -15.71 2.79 15.76
N PHE A 88 -15.47 1.56 15.33
CA PHE A 88 -14.94 1.25 14.03
C PHE A 88 -15.75 0.11 13.41
N SER A 89 -16.35 0.34 12.25
CA SER A 89 -17.25 -0.61 11.60
C SER A 89 -16.89 -0.78 10.13
N ILE A 90 -16.97 -2.01 9.63
CA ILE A 90 -16.74 -2.34 8.22
C ILE A 90 -18.05 -2.86 7.63
N LEU A 91 -18.48 -2.22 6.56
CA LEU A 91 -19.66 -2.54 5.79
C LEU A 91 -19.21 -3.28 4.52
N LYS A 92 -19.61 -4.54 4.36
CA LYS A 92 -19.01 -5.44 3.37
C LYS A 92 -19.93 -5.73 2.18
N ASP A 93 -21.25 -5.70 2.36
CA ASP A 93 -22.23 -6.05 1.34
C ASP A 93 -22.97 -4.83 0.76
N ALA A 94 -23.72 -5.05 -0.31
CA ALA A 94 -24.42 -3.98 -1.02
C ALA A 94 -25.46 -3.28 -0.14
N THR A 95 -26.14 -3.98 0.73
CA THR A 95 -27.20 -3.44 1.58
C THR A 95 -26.62 -2.49 2.63
N ALA A 96 -25.53 -2.89 3.28
CA ALA A 96 -24.86 -2.05 4.26
C ALA A 96 -24.23 -0.79 3.62
N THR A 97 -23.78 -0.88 2.35
CA THR A 97 -23.10 0.21 1.65
C THR A 97 -24.03 1.10 0.82
N ALA A 98 -25.28 0.72 0.61
CA ALA A 98 -26.22 1.42 -0.27
C ALA A 98 -26.41 2.92 0.01
N LEU A 99 -26.29 3.33 1.28
CA LEU A 99 -26.43 4.73 1.71
C LEU A 99 -25.23 5.62 1.36
N TYR A 100 -24.10 5.01 1.03
CA TYR A 100 -22.85 5.73 0.75
C TYR A 100 -22.61 5.95 -0.74
N GLY A 101 -23.60 5.61 -1.56
CA GLY A 101 -23.65 5.94 -2.98
C GLY A 101 -22.59 5.22 -3.82
N THR A 102 -22.06 5.94 -4.79
CA THR A 102 -21.16 5.43 -5.83
C THR A 102 -19.85 4.86 -5.33
N ARG A 103 -19.41 5.23 -4.15
CA ARG A 103 -18.11 4.83 -3.58
C ARG A 103 -18.19 3.61 -2.67
N GLY A 104 -19.40 3.14 -2.35
CA GLY A 104 -19.62 1.94 -1.56
C GLY A 104 -19.28 0.62 -2.28
N ALA A 105 -18.94 0.67 -3.57
CA ALA A 105 -18.64 -0.51 -4.36
C ALA A 105 -17.51 -1.37 -3.82
N ASN A 106 -16.45 -0.75 -3.28
CA ASN A 106 -15.30 -1.45 -2.71
C ASN A 106 -15.44 -1.71 -1.20
N GLY A 107 -16.66 -1.55 -0.64
CA GLY A 107 -16.92 -1.60 0.80
C GLY A 107 -16.74 -0.24 1.47
N VAL A 108 -17.23 -0.12 2.70
CA VAL A 108 -17.18 1.13 3.47
C VAL A 108 -16.63 0.88 4.87
N MET A 109 -15.72 1.72 5.27
CA MET A 109 -15.17 1.76 6.62
C MET A 109 -15.75 2.97 7.34
N VAL A 110 -16.48 2.75 8.43
CA VAL A 110 -17.11 3.81 9.22
C VAL A 110 -16.39 3.97 10.55
N VAL A 111 -15.88 5.15 10.78
CA VAL A 111 -15.17 5.52 12.00
C VAL A 111 -15.98 6.60 12.72
N THR A 112 -16.23 6.43 14.01
CA THR A 112 -16.91 7.42 14.84
C THR A 112 -15.97 7.86 15.94
N THR A 113 -15.84 9.16 16.14
CA THR A 113 -15.02 9.72 17.22
C THR A 113 -15.80 9.80 18.54
N LYS A 114 -15.05 9.82 19.65
CA LYS A 114 -15.59 9.94 21.00
C LYS A 114 -16.35 11.24 21.18
N ASN A 115 -17.32 11.21 22.06
CA ASN A 115 -18.06 12.38 22.54
C ASN A 115 -18.21 12.35 24.05
N GLY A 116 -18.77 13.40 24.64
CA GLY A 116 -19.01 13.52 26.09
C GLY A 116 -20.40 13.07 26.54
N GLU A 117 -21.21 12.55 25.66
CA GLU A 117 -22.59 12.18 25.93
C GLU A 117 -22.70 11.21 27.12
N ASN A 118 -23.65 11.47 28.04
CA ASN A 118 -23.92 10.68 29.26
C ASN A 118 -22.81 10.73 30.32
N LEU A 119 -21.83 11.62 30.24
CA LEU A 119 -20.79 11.77 31.26
C LEU A 119 -21.12 12.94 32.21
N LYS A 120 -21.42 12.63 33.48
CA LYS A 120 -21.68 13.62 34.51
C LYS A 120 -20.43 14.30 35.07
N LYS A 121 -19.28 13.63 35.03
CA LYS A 121 -17.97 14.15 35.44
C LYS A 121 -16.99 14.05 34.29
N PRO A 122 -16.12 15.06 34.13
CA PRO A 122 -15.06 14.97 33.09
C PRO A 122 -14.15 13.78 33.32
N ILE A 123 -13.81 13.09 32.23
CA ILE A 123 -12.77 12.05 32.17
C ILE A 123 -11.58 12.64 31.46
N ILE A 124 -10.45 12.67 32.11
CA ILE A 124 -9.18 13.14 31.59
C ILE A 124 -8.28 11.93 31.40
N ASN A 125 -7.73 11.76 30.21
CA ASN A 125 -6.74 10.75 29.91
C ASN A 125 -5.47 11.39 29.35
N PHE A 126 -4.34 10.89 29.82
CA PHE A 126 -3.03 11.25 29.35
C PHE A 126 -2.25 9.99 29.03
N ARG A 127 -1.64 9.91 27.84
CA ARG A 127 -0.86 8.77 27.38
C ARG A 127 0.48 9.25 26.85
N VAL A 128 1.56 8.62 27.31
CA VAL A 128 2.93 8.83 26.83
C VAL A 128 3.50 7.50 26.44
N GLU A 129 4.11 7.44 25.29
CA GLU A 129 4.80 6.26 24.76
C GLU A 129 6.16 6.68 24.21
N GLY A 130 7.18 5.88 24.50
CA GLY A 130 8.46 5.90 23.82
C GLY A 130 8.70 4.54 23.18
N ALA A 131 9.21 4.52 21.94
CA ALA A 131 9.47 3.30 21.21
C ALA A 131 10.89 3.30 20.62
N ILE A 132 11.53 2.13 20.65
CA ILE A 132 12.77 1.84 19.94
C ILE A 132 12.41 0.90 18.79
N SER A 133 12.79 1.25 17.58
CA SER A 133 12.54 0.45 16.38
C SER A 133 13.84 0.00 15.74
N GLN A 134 13.83 -1.22 15.18
CA GLN A 134 14.92 -1.81 14.42
C GLN A 134 14.38 -2.41 13.14
N LEU A 135 15.22 -2.53 12.10
CA LEU A 135 14.88 -3.29 10.92
C LEU A 135 14.69 -4.76 11.29
N THR A 136 13.63 -5.37 10.77
CA THR A 136 13.32 -6.79 11.02
C THR A 136 14.30 -7.72 10.33
N ASN A 137 14.88 -7.28 9.22
CA ASN A 137 15.95 -7.98 8.51
C ASN A 137 16.87 -6.93 7.86
N VAL A 138 18.17 -7.16 7.96
CA VAL A 138 19.22 -6.31 7.36
C VAL A 138 19.86 -7.10 6.22
N PRO A 139 19.87 -6.56 4.99
CA PRO A 139 20.59 -7.21 3.90
C PRO A 139 22.09 -7.26 4.22
N LYS A 140 22.69 -8.41 4.00
CA LYS A 140 24.14 -8.61 4.15
C LYS A 140 24.79 -8.48 2.79
N MET A 141 25.78 -7.61 2.70
CA MET A 141 26.64 -7.46 1.55
C MET A 141 27.92 -8.22 1.75
N VAL A 142 28.54 -8.69 0.68
CA VAL A 142 29.88 -9.28 0.73
C VAL A 142 30.93 -8.17 0.96
N ASP A 143 32.07 -8.55 1.55
CA ASP A 143 33.22 -7.66 1.64
C ASP A 143 33.89 -7.43 0.26
N GLY A 144 34.74 -6.41 0.18
CA GLY A 144 35.37 -6.03 -1.08
C GLY A 144 36.28 -7.10 -1.69
N ILE A 145 36.89 -7.95 -0.86
CA ILE A 145 37.79 -9.04 -1.32
C ILE A 145 36.95 -10.11 -2.02
N THR A 146 35.88 -10.58 -1.38
CA THR A 146 34.92 -11.52 -1.96
C THR A 146 34.29 -10.94 -3.23
N TYR A 147 33.95 -9.65 -3.18
CA TYR A 147 33.42 -8.93 -4.36
C TYR A 147 34.38 -9.00 -5.56
N MET A 148 35.66 -8.64 -5.37
CA MET A 148 36.65 -8.64 -6.44
C MET A 148 36.89 -10.02 -7.04
N ARG A 149 36.95 -11.07 -6.21
CA ARG A 149 37.13 -12.47 -6.67
C ARG A 149 35.97 -12.93 -7.53
N LEU A 150 34.74 -12.71 -7.05
CA LEU A 150 33.52 -13.08 -7.80
C LEU A 150 33.35 -12.26 -9.08
N TYR A 151 33.74 -10.98 -9.06
CA TYR A 151 33.75 -10.15 -10.24
C TYR A 151 34.71 -10.69 -11.30
N ASN A 152 35.94 -11.04 -10.88
CA ASN A 152 36.96 -11.60 -11.80
C ASN A 152 36.48 -12.93 -12.40
N GLU A 153 35.85 -13.82 -11.60
CA GLU A 153 35.25 -15.05 -12.14
C GLU A 153 34.15 -14.74 -13.16
N ALA A 154 33.25 -13.85 -12.85
CA ALA A 154 32.17 -13.45 -13.75
C ALA A 154 32.72 -12.84 -15.05
N GLN A 155 33.81 -12.06 -14.95
CA GLN A 155 34.44 -11.38 -16.07
C GLN A 155 35.11 -12.37 -17.05
N THR A 156 35.80 -13.39 -16.56
CA THR A 156 36.41 -14.43 -17.40
C THR A 156 35.40 -15.22 -18.22
N ARG A 157 34.13 -15.16 -17.86
CA ARG A 157 33.02 -15.86 -18.51
C ARG A 157 32.10 -14.94 -19.33
N THR A 158 32.45 -13.66 -19.41
CA THR A 158 31.77 -12.69 -20.25
C THR A 158 32.63 -12.45 -21.50
N PRO A 159 32.14 -12.65 -22.72
CA PRO A 159 32.94 -12.39 -23.91
C PRO A 159 33.43 -10.93 -23.95
N GLU A 160 34.70 -10.74 -24.34
CA GLU A 160 35.30 -9.47 -24.76
C GLU A 160 35.73 -8.47 -23.68
N THR A 161 35.93 -8.84 -22.40
CA THR A 161 36.38 -7.88 -21.40
C THR A 161 37.66 -8.29 -20.69
N THR A 162 38.57 -7.29 -20.51
CA THR A 162 39.84 -7.44 -19.81
C THR A 162 39.90 -6.67 -18.49
N ASP A 163 38.78 -6.06 -18.05
CA ASP A 163 38.71 -5.25 -16.84
C ASP A 163 38.54 -6.14 -15.60
N ILE A 164 39.65 -6.69 -15.10
CA ILE A 164 39.68 -7.50 -13.89
C ILE A 164 40.42 -6.77 -12.77
N TYR A 165 40.07 -7.09 -11.53
CA TYR A 165 40.81 -6.65 -10.37
C TYR A 165 42.12 -7.47 -10.24
N SER A 166 43.27 -6.77 -10.25
CA SER A 166 44.57 -7.44 -10.13
C SER A 166 44.80 -8.05 -8.74
N ASP A 167 45.64 -9.09 -8.68
CA ASP A 167 46.05 -9.70 -7.43
C ASP A 167 46.75 -8.70 -6.51
N GLU A 168 47.47 -7.73 -7.08
CA GLU A 168 48.06 -6.64 -6.32
C GLU A 168 46.99 -5.81 -5.60
N LYS A 169 45.91 -5.40 -6.29
CA LYS A 169 44.80 -4.67 -5.67
C LYS A 169 44.11 -5.48 -4.59
N ILE A 170 43.87 -6.77 -4.86
CA ILE A 170 43.23 -7.67 -3.88
C ILE A 170 44.10 -7.78 -2.62
N ASN A 171 45.40 -8.04 -2.77
CA ASN A 171 46.31 -8.16 -1.65
C ASN A 171 46.50 -6.85 -0.88
N ALA A 172 46.67 -5.72 -1.57
CA ALA A 172 46.71 -4.42 -0.96
C ALA A 172 45.44 -4.05 -0.16
N THR A 173 44.29 -4.47 -0.64
CA THR A 173 43.02 -4.34 0.10
C THR A 173 42.97 -5.22 1.36
N ILE A 174 43.51 -6.47 1.26
CA ILE A 174 43.63 -7.38 2.43
C ILE A 174 44.55 -6.77 3.47
N ASP A 175 45.67 -6.23 3.04
CA ASP A 175 46.70 -5.66 3.93
C ASP A 175 46.32 -4.27 4.47
N GLY A 176 45.27 -3.64 3.89
CA GLY A 176 44.82 -2.29 4.29
C GLY A 176 45.85 -1.20 4.03
N VAL A 177 46.59 -1.28 2.94
CA VAL A 177 47.78 -0.43 2.68
C VAL A 177 47.38 1.02 2.63
N ASN A 178 46.50 1.44 1.75
CA ASN A 178 46.01 2.81 1.65
C ASN A 178 44.52 2.81 1.38
N PRO A 179 43.64 3.24 2.32
CA PRO A 179 42.19 3.17 2.19
C PRO A 179 41.61 4.07 1.10
N TYR A 180 42.37 5.01 0.61
CA TYR A 180 41.96 5.89 -0.50
C TYR A 180 42.20 5.20 -1.86
N MET A 181 43.23 4.40 -1.96
CA MET A 181 43.59 3.64 -3.15
C MET A 181 42.96 2.27 -3.20
N TYR A 182 42.88 1.62 -2.05
CA TYR A 182 42.36 0.26 -1.87
C TYR A 182 41.20 0.20 -0.89
N PRO A 183 40.09 0.92 -1.18
CA PRO A 183 38.94 0.98 -0.29
C PRO A 183 38.26 -0.38 -0.14
N ASN A 184 37.66 -0.59 1.03
CA ASN A 184 36.77 -1.73 1.33
C ASN A 184 35.63 -1.20 2.21
N ILE A 185 34.54 -0.77 1.56
CA ILE A 185 33.51 0.02 2.20
C ILE A 185 32.22 -0.79 2.36
N ASP A 186 31.75 -0.88 3.57
CA ASP A 186 30.38 -1.32 3.86
C ASP A 186 29.43 -0.12 3.83
N TRP A 187 28.95 0.20 2.63
CA TRP A 187 28.06 1.34 2.40
C TRP A 187 26.81 1.32 3.27
N TYR A 188 26.26 0.14 3.55
CA TYR A 188 25.07 0.03 4.38
C TYR A 188 25.39 0.49 5.83
N ASN A 189 26.43 -0.04 6.43
CA ASN A 189 26.84 0.35 7.78
C ASN A 189 27.31 1.80 7.88
N GLU A 190 27.85 2.38 6.78
CA GLU A 190 28.19 3.80 6.74
C GLU A 190 26.97 4.69 6.82
N MET A 191 25.85 4.30 6.23
CA MET A 191 24.68 5.18 6.03
C MET A 191 23.56 4.96 7.03
N PHE A 192 23.41 3.76 7.62
CA PHE A 192 22.24 3.40 8.42
C PHE A 192 22.56 3.17 9.90
N LYS A 193 21.61 3.57 10.75
CA LYS A 193 21.59 3.28 12.19
C LYS A 193 20.90 1.96 12.45
N LYS A 194 21.34 1.27 13.50
CA LYS A 194 20.66 0.07 14.01
C LYS A 194 19.29 0.39 14.62
N ASN A 195 19.20 1.47 15.38
CA ASN A 195 18.02 1.83 16.17
C ASN A 195 17.51 3.19 15.79
N THR A 196 16.18 3.33 15.85
CA THR A 196 15.48 4.61 15.71
C THR A 196 14.54 4.80 16.89
N PHE A 197 14.15 6.04 17.14
CA PHE A 197 13.29 6.40 18.25
C PHE A 197 11.99 7.00 17.74
N ALA A 198 10.90 6.69 18.44
CA ALA A 198 9.61 7.31 18.22
C ALA A 198 8.95 7.63 19.56
N GLU A 199 8.23 8.74 19.60
CA GLU A 199 7.53 9.23 20.78
C GLU A 199 6.10 9.60 20.44
N ARG A 200 5.20 9.39 21.40
CA ARG A 200 3.79 9.73 21.26
C ARG A 200 3.25 10.29 22.54
N PHE A 201 2.57 11.43 22.43
CA PHE A 201 1.85 12.08 23.49
C PHE A 201 0.39 12.24 23.07
N ASN A 202 -0.53 11.84 23.93
CA ASN A 202 -1.96 12.10 23.74
C ASN A 202 -2.56 12.59 25.03
N PHE A 203 -3.25 13.72 24.94
CA PHE A 203 -4.10 14.26 25.99
C PHE A 203 -5.53 14.31 25.47
N ASN A 204 -6.48 13.79 26.23
CA ASN A 204 -7.89 13.95 25.90
C ASN A 204 -8.74 14.18 27.13
N ILE A 205 -9.79 14.98 26.95
CA ILE A 205 -10.79 15.27 27.96
C ILE A 205 -12.17 15.12 27.34
N ARG A 206 -13.08 14.47 28.08
CA ARG A 206 -14.47 14.36 27.71
C ARG A 206 -15.37 14.60 28.93
N GLY A 207 -16.47 15.26 28.67
CA GLY A 207 -17.43 15.58 29.73
C GLY A 207 -18.76 16.01 29.13
N GLY A 208 -19.73 16.20 29.97
CA GLY A 208 -21.04 16.65 29.52
C GLY A 208 -21.92 17.13 30.65
N SER A 209 -22.91 17.91 30.28
CA SER A 209 -24.02 18.35 31.13
C SER A 209 -25.35 17.98 30.45
N SER A 210 -26.46 18.34 31.05
CA SER A 210 -27.78 18.12 30.45
C SER A 210 -27.97 18.83 29.10
N ARG A 211 -27.22 19.92 28.84
CA ARG A 211 -27.34 20.71 27.60
C ARG A 211 -26.13 20.68 26.68
N VAL A 212 -24.95 20.47 27.22
CA VAL A 212 -23.70 20.52 26.46
C VAL A 212 -22.84 19.33 26.81
N ASP A 213 -22.38 18.60 25.83
CA ASP A 213 -21.34 17.58 25.96
C ASP A 213 -20.17 17.85 25.01
N TYR A 214 -18.98 17.47 25.41
CA TYR A 214 -17.76 17.77 24.67
C TYR A 214 -16.73 16.65 24.77
N PHE A 215 -15.96 16.53 23.73
CA PHE A 215 -14.72 15.75 23.65
C PHE A 215 -13.64 16.58 22.97
N MET A 216 -12.48 16.67 23.60
CA MET A 216 -11.29 17.32 23.04
C MET A 216 -10.11 16.39 23.17
N SER A 217 -9.29 16.30 22.13
CA SER A 217 -8.04 15.55 22.12
C SER A 217 -6.95 16.32 21.39
N ALA A 218 -5.75 16.29 21.95
CA ALA A 218 -4.54 16.79 21.33
C ALA A 218 -3.48 15.70 21.37
N SER A 219 -2.85 15.38 20.24
CA SER A 219 -1.77 14.42 20.19
C SER A 219 -0.57 14.95 19.39
N VAL A 220 0.61 14.55 19.82
CA VAL A 220 1.88 14.78 19.14
C VAL A 220 2.55 13.43 18.95
N LYS A 221 2.96 13.14 17.74
CA LYS A 221 3.71 11.92 17.39
C LYS A 221 5.00 12.36 16.70
N HIS A 222 6.11 11.87 17.18
CA HIS A 222 7.42 12.06 16.60
C HIS A 222 8.00 10.72 16.17
N SER A 223 8.67 10.66 15.02
CA SER A 223 9.36 9.47 14.54
C SER A 223 10.61 9.84 13.77
N ASP A 224 11.74 9.25 14.16
CA ASP A 224 13.01 9.36 13.46
C ASP A 224 13.20 8.23 12.44
N GLY A 225 13.89 8.55 11.33
CA GLY A 225 14.39 7.56 10.38
C GLY A 225 15.69 6.88 10.84
N ASN A 226 16.04 5.82 10.14
CA ASN A 226 17.24 5.04 10.42
C ASN A 226 18.49 5.50 9.66
N LEU A 227 18.44 6.62 8.93
CA LEU A 227 19.62 7.20 8.30
C LEU A 227 20.53 7.83 9.34
N LYS A 228 21.85 7.72 9.16
CA LYS A 228 22.82 8.47 9.97
C LYS A 228 22.74 9.94 9.59
N SER A 229 23.01 10.84 10.53
CA SER A 229 23.01 12.29 10.28
C SER A 229 24.33 12.75 9.65
N LEU A 230 24.79 12.07 8.62
CA LEU A 230 26.11 12.31 7.99
C LEU A 230 26.24 13.72 7.42
N SER A 231 25.13 14.33 6.99
CA SER A 231 25.18 15.70 6.47
C SER A 231 25.72 16.72 7.49
N LYS A 232 25.53 16.46 8.81
CA LYS A 232 26.04 17.34 9.86
C LYS A 232 27.57 17.36 9.97
N ASP A 233 28.22 16.31 9.47
CA ASP A 233 29.68 16.22 9.45
C ASP A 233 30.26 17.08 8.33
N PHE A 234 29.46 17.49 7.35
CA PHE A 234 29.86 18.20 6.15
C PHE A 234 29.17 19.56 5.99
N TYR A 235 27.89 19.65 6.48
CA TYR A 235 27.01 20.80 6.29
C TYR A 235 26.23 21.13 7.57
N SER A 236 25.61 22.29 7.61
CA SER A 236 24.83 22.76 8.76
C SER A 236 23.42 22.15 8.87
N PHE A 237 22.96 21.37 7.88
CA PHE A 237 21.62 20.78 7.88
C PHE A 237 21.62 19.30 8.28
N ASN A 238 20.45 18.81 8.69
CA ASN A 238 20.19 17.39 8.97
C ASN A 238 19.27 16.85 7.89
N ASN A 239 19.67 15.79 7.22
CA ASN A 239 18.91 15.11 6.17
C ASN A 239 18.39 13.74 6.57
N ASN A 240 18.49 13.34 7.84
CA ASN A 240 17.75 12.17 8.32
C ASN A 240 16.25 12.44 8.28
N ILE A 241 15.48 11.38 8.06
CA ILE A 241 14.02 11.47 8.14
C ILE A 241 13.61 11.82 9.56
N ASN A 242 12.76 12.83 9.67
CA ASN A 242 12.18 13.28 10.91
C ASN A 242 10.72 13.68 10.65
N VAL A 243 9.78 13.10 11.39
CA VAL A 243 8.35 13.29 11.16
C VAL A 243 7.66 13.69 12.45
N TYR A 244 7.06 14.87 12.46
CA TYR A 244 6.12 15.30 13.49
C TYR A 244 4.69 15.29 12.95
N ASN A 245 3.77 14.72 13.71
CA ASN A 245 2.33 14.82 13.45
C ASN A 245 1.67 15.43 14.66
N TYR A 246 0.89 16.50 14.44
CA TYR A 246 0.10 17.19 15.46
C TYR A 246 -1.37 17.01 15.08
N ASP A 247 -2.15 16.35 15.94
CA ASP A 247 -3.55 16.09 15.68
C ASP A 247 -4.40 16.72 16.79
N PHE A 248 -5.43 17.46 16.40
CA PHE A 248 -6.40 18.06 17.29
C PHE A 248 -7.80 17.67 16.85
N VAL A 249 -8.58 17.10 17.78
CA VAL A 249 -9.98 16.70 17.57
C VAL A 249 -10.85 17.34 18.63
N ASN A 250 -11.92 17.99 18.19
CA ASN A 250 -12.91 18.59 19.08
C ASN A 250 -14.32 18.27 18.61
N ASN A 251 -15.12 17.67 19.48
CA ASN A 251 -16.55 17.43 19.29
C ASN A 251 -17.32 18.14 20.37
N LEU A 252 -18.20 19.04 19.96
CA LEU A 252 -19.09 19.79 20.84
C LEU A 252 -20.54 19.53 20.44
N ASN A 253 -21.34 19.02 21.34
CA ASN A 253 -22.77 18.78 21.16
C ASN A 253 -23.57 19.70 22.05
N ILE A 254 -24.53 20.44 21.48
CA ILE A 254 -25.37 21.41 22.17
C ILE A 254 -26.84 21.02 21.97
N LYS A 255 -27.54 20.72 23.05
CA LYS A 255 -29.00 20.55 23.04
C LYS A 255 -29.62 21.93 23.13
N ALA A 256 -29.83 22.57 21.99
CA ALA A 256 -30.38 23.92 21.89
C ALA A 256 -31.83 23.99 22.42
N THR A 257 -32.58 22.94 22.13
CA THR A 257 -33.93 22.72 22.70
C THR A 257 -34.12 21.26 23.09
N ASN A 258 -35.27 20.88 23.63
CA ASN A 258 -35.60 19.47 23.91
C ASN A 258 -35.77 18.63 22.64
N THR A 259 -35.85 19.26 21.46
CA THR A 259 -36.04 18.60 20.17
C THR A 259 -34.92 18.91 19.17
N THR A 260 -34.06 19.88 19.50
CA THR A 260 -32.99 20.34 18.59
C THR A 260 -31.62 20.08 19.21
N LYS A 261 -30.76 19.36 18.48
CA LYS A 261 -29.35 19.17 18.81
C LYS A 261 -28.47 19.71 17.66
N ILE A 262 -27.49 20.53 18.04
CA ILE A 262 -26.47 21.07 17.14
C ILE A 262 -25.15 20.46 17.56
N SER A 263 -24.39 19.90 16.60
CA SER A 263 -23.07 19.33 16.86
C SER A 263 -22.02 20.00 15.98
N LEU A 264 -20.92 20.41 16.58
CA LEU A 264 -19.75 20.97 15.93
C LEU A 264 -18.60 19.98 16.09
N GLY A 265 -18.03 19.54 14.97
CA GLY A 265 -16.82 18.73 14.91
C GLY A 265 -15.70 19.49 14.22
N LEU A 266 -14.55 19.56 14.85
CA LEU A 266 -13.33 20.13 14.25
C LEU A 266 -12.21 19.11 14.36
N ASN A 267 -11.62 18.77 13.23
CA ASN A 267 -10.47 17.87 13.17
C ASN A 267 -9.36 18.58 12.37
N VAL A 268 -8.22 18.76 13.00
CA VAL A 268 -7.02 19.41 12.45
C VAL A 268 -5.88 18.43 12.57
N SER A 269 -5.19 18.15 11.45
CA SER A 269 -3.96 17.38 11.43
C SER A 269 -2.89 18.16 10.68
N VAL A 270 -1.76 18.36 11.33
CA VAL A 270 -0.57 19.00 10.77
C VAL A 270 0.56 17.97 10.75
N ARG A 271 1.19 17.85 9.62
CA ARG A 271 2.37 16.99 9.48
C ARG A 271 3.54 17.82 8.99
N ASP A 272 4.62 17.76 9.74
CA ASP A 272 5.93 18.30 9.39
C ASP A 272 6.88 17.13 9.16
N TRP A 273 7.42 17.02 7.96
CA TRP A 273 8.35 15.98 7.55
C TRP A 273 9.60 16.61 6.98
N SER A 274 10.75 16.16 7.44
CA SER A 274 12.04 16.49 6.82
C SER A 274 12.81 15.21 6.54
N GLY A 275 13.69 15.25 5.55
CA GLY A 275 14.48 14.09 5.13
C GLY A 275 15.43 14.41 4.00
N PRO A 276 16.05 13.40 3.37
CA PRO A 276 16.98 13.60 2.28
C PRO A 276 16.29 14.23 1.06
N TYR A 277 17.11 14.87 0.20
CA TYR A 277 16.64 15.39 -1.09
C TYR A 277 16.12 14.26 -1.99
N SER A 278 16.87 13.17 -2.11
CA SER A 278 16.45 11.92 -2.73
C SER A 278 15.52 11.14 -1.80
N SER A 279 14.71 10.23 -2.33
CA SER A 279 13.84 9.41 -1.48
C SER A 279 14.65 8.45 -0.60
N ALA A 280 14.09 8.05 0.55
CA ALA A 280 14.73 7.04 1.40
C ALA A 280 14.96 5.71 0.67
N GLY A 281 14.03 5.31 -0.20
CA GLY A 281 14.21 4.14 -1.06
C GLY A 281 15.38 4.28 -2.02
N SER A 282 15.59 5.47 -2.60
CA SER A 282 16.76 5.75 -3.46
C SER A 282 18.07 5.69 -2.68
N VAL A 283 18.09 6.25 -1.46
CA VAL A 283 19.26 6.18 -0.57
C VAL A 283 19.60 4.73 -0.23
N PHE A 284 18.59 3.94 0.11
CA PHE A 284 18.75 2.51 0.41
C PHE A 284 19.26 1.73 -0.82
N SER A 285 18.65 1.97 -1.98
CA SER A 285 19.06 1.36 -3.24
C SER A 285 20.51 1.73 -3.61
N SER A 286 20.89 3.01 -3.47
CA SER A 286 22.27 3.46 -3.69
C SER A 286 23.27 2.72 -2.82
N ALA A 287 22.99 2.60 -1.52
CA ALA A 287 23.87 1.91 -0.57
C ALA A 287 24.08 0.43 -0.92
N LEU A 288 23.02 -0.28 -1.34
CA LEU A 288 23.11 -1.71 -1.72
C LEU A 288 23.74 -1.92 -3.10
N ASN A 289 23.62 -0.94 -4.00
CA ASN A 289 24.10 -1.06 -5.37
C ASN A 289 25.46 -0.41 -5.60
N ALA A 290 26.09 0.21 -4.60
CA ALA A 290 27.38 0.81 -4.74
C ALA A 290 28.52 -0.21 -4.72
N ASN A 291 29.56 0.08 -5.52
CA ASN A 291 30.78 -0.72 -5.55
C ASN A 291 31.59 -0.53 -4.25
N PRO A 292 32.01 -1.60 -3.56
CA PRO A 292 32.70 -1.48 -2.30
C PRO A 292 34.20 -1.15 -2.43
N VAL A 293 34.81 -1.24 -3.63
CA VAL A 293 36.29 -1.25 -3.82
C VAL A 293 36.82 -0.29 -4.88
N ASP A 294 35.95 0.44 -5.57
CA ASP A 294 36.42 1.26 -6.72
C ASP A 294 36.75 2.70 -6.32
N PHE A 295 36.20 3.21 -5.23
CA PHE A 295 36.45 4.58 -4.76
C PHE A 295 36.17 4.72 -3.26
N PRO A 296 36.91 5.59 -2.55
CA PRO A 296 36.63 5.90 -1.15
C PRO A 296 35.37 6.77 -1.00
N ILE A 297 34.89 6.95 0.23
CA ILE A 297 33.79 7.88 0.49
C ILE A 297 34.19 9.29 0.05
N ARG A 298 35.36 9.73 0.47
CA ARG A 298 35.96 11.02 0.12
C ARG A 298 37.49 10.94 0.22
N PHE A 299 38.17 11.86 -0.45
CA PHE A 299 39.59 12.07 -0.28
C PHE A 299 39.86 13.11 0.81
N PRO A 300 41.06 13.15 1.39
CA PRO A 300 41.50 14.21 2.32
C PRO A 300 41.35 15.59 1.66
N GLY A 301 40.88 16.56 2.45
CA GLY A 301 40.79 17.93 2.01
C GLY A 301 42.18 18.61 2.05
N GLN A 302 42.36 19.65 1.19
CA GLN A 302 43.50 20.57 1.22
C GLN A 302 43.06 21.94 1.73
N GLU A 303 44.02 22.79 2.17
CA GLU A 303 43.71 24.08 2.80
C GLU A 303 42.93 25.04 1.86
N ASP A 304 43.16 24.92 0.56
CA ASP A 304 42.52 25.77 -0.48
C ASP A 304 41.24 25.17 -1.08
N ASP A 305 40.72 24.04 -0.57
CA ASP A 305 39.54 23.41 -1.11
C ASP A 305 38.27 24.25 -0.89
N THR A 306 37.60 24.53 -1.98
CA THR A 306 36.28 25.20 -1.97
C THR A 306 35.12 24.23 -1.77
N HIS A 307 35.36 22.93 -1.87
CA HIS A 307 34.34 21.87 -1.76
C HIS A 307 34.97 20.52 -1.32
N ILE A 308 34.10 19.58 -0.92
CA ILE A 308 34.50 18.24 -0.52
C ILE A 308 34.89 17.42 -1.75
N ARG A 309 36.02 16.72 -1.69
CA ARG A 309 36.52 15.83 -2.73
C ARG A 309 35.88 14.43 -2.57
N TRP A 310 34.68 14.26 -3.13
CA TRP A 310 34.01 12.99 -3.07
C TRP A 310 34.68 11.94 -3.95
N GLY A 311 34.82 10.72 -3.45
CA GLY A 311 35.35 9.62 -4.24
C GLY A 311 34.37 9.22 -5.34
N GLY A 312 34.89 8.87 -6.50
CA GLY A 312 34.14 8.42 -7.65
C GLY A 312 34.99 7.61 -8.61
N ARG A 313 34.38 7.09 -9.63
CA ARG A 313 35.01 6.45 -10.79
C ARG A 313 34.32 6.88 -12.05
N SER A 314 35.11 7.23 -13.05
CA SER A 314 34.63 7.53 -14.40
C SER A 314 34.19 6.25 -15.14
N GLY A 315 33.54 6.40 -16.31
CA GLY A 315 33.16 5.29 -17.18
C GLY A 315 31.70 4.85 -17.03
N ALA A 316 30.91 5.46 -16.15
CA ALA A 316 29.46 5.30 -16.21
C ALA A 316 28.87 6.10 -17.38
N PRO A 317 27.78 5.66 -18.03
CA PRO A 317 27.14 6.36 -19.14
C PRO A 317 26.77 7.81 -18.85
N ASN A 318 26.52 8.14 -17.57
CA ASN A 318 26.22 9.50 -17.10
C ASN A 318 27.43 10.22 -16.50
N GLY A 319 28.65 9.74 -16.75
CA GLY A 319 29.91 10.35 -16.31
C GLY A 319 30.60 9.61 -15.17
N SER A 320 29.99 9.48 -14.00
CA SER A 320 30.55 8.79 -12.83
C SER A 320 29.59 7.80 -12.19
N TYR A 321 30.14 6.82 -11.47
CA TYR A 321 29.35 5.95 -10.62
C TYR A 321 28.85 6.70 -9.38
N VAL A 322 27.68 6.35 -8.88
CA VAL A 322 27.06 7.03 -7.74
C VAL A 322 27.83 6.72 -6.46
N ASN A 323 28.26 7.76 -5.77
CA ASN A 323 28.75 7.69 -4.39
C ASN A 323 27.55 7.88 -3.44
N PRO A 324 27.12 6.85 -2.70
CA PRO A 324 25.91 6.91 -1.89
C PRO A 324 25.92 8.00 -0.82
N VAL A 325 27.07 8.23 -0.19
CA VAL A 325 27.20 9.25 0.86
C VAL A 325 27.15 10.65 0.24
N ALA A 326 27.85 10.86 -0.87
CA ALA A 326 27.85 12.15 -1.57
C ALA A 326 26.45 12.52 -2.05
N ASP A 327 25.73 11.58 -2.66
CA ASP A 327 24.33 11.78 -3.09
C ASP A 327 23.41 12.07 -1.90
N PHE A 328 23.54 11.29 -0.83
CA PHE A 328 22.73 11.44 0.37
C PHE A 328 22.92 12.79 1.07
N VAL A 329 24.16 13.29 1.17
CA VAL A 329 24.44 14.55 1.84
C VAL A 329 24.29 15.77 0.93
N SER A 330 24.04 15.58 -0.37
CA SER A 330 23.91 16.67 -1.35
C SER A 330 22.76 17.62 -1.10
N GLY A 331 21.78 17.22 -0.25
CA GLY A 331 20.66 18.10 0.02
C GLY A 331 19.63 17.53 0.98
N TYR A 332 18.57 18.31 1.19
CA TYR A 332 17.47 17.95 2.07
C TYR A 332 16.13 18.45 1.52
N SER A 333 15.07 17.88 2.01
CA SER A 333 13.70 18.22 1.67
C SER A 333 12.87 18.40 2.94
N SER A 334 11.99 19.40 2.94
CA SER A 334 11.00 19.63 3.98
C SER A 334 9.61 19.63 3.37
N THR A 335 8.68 18.97 4.03
CA THR A 335 7.28 18.90 3.60
C THR A 335 6.39 19.30 4.77
N TYR A 336 5.53 20.26 4.54
CA TYR A 336 4.52 20.68 5.50
C TYR A 336 3.14 20.44 4.89
N SER A 337 2.29 19.69 5.61
CA SER A 337 0.92 19.47 5.19
C SER A 337 -0.08 19.67 6.32
N THR A 338 -1.21 20.27 5.98
CA THR A 338 -2.28 20.55 6.92
C THR A 338 -3.60 20.08 6.34
N SER A 339 -4.37 19.36 7.14
CA SER A 339 -5.75 19.03 6.84
C SER A 339 -6.68 19.56 7.93
N VAL A 340 -7.75 20.24 7.52
CA VAL A 340 -8.78 20.75 8.40
C VAL A 340 -10.13 20.26 7.95
N THR A 341 -10.86 19.60 8.84
CA THR A 341 -12.26 19.20 8.62
C THR A 341 -13.13 19.86 9.66
N ALA A 342 -14.11 20.64 9.22
CA ALA A 342 -15.11 21.28 10.08
C ALA A 342 -16.50 20.75 9.72
N ASN A 343 -17.19 20.16 10.68
CA ASN A 343 -18.51 19.56 10.52
C ASN A 343 -19.53 20.28 11.38
N LEU A 344 -20.62 20.74 10.76
CA LEU A 344 -21.80 21.23 11.46
C LEU A 344 -22.94 20.24 11.22
N ARG A 345 -23.52 19.71 12.30
CA ARG A 345 -24.70 18.84 12.24
C ARG A 345 -25.87 19.46 12.95
N PHE A 346 -27.02 19.31 12.34
CA PHE A 346 -28.30 19.73 12.89
C PHE A 346 -29.21 18.51 12.95
N ASN A 347 -29.72 18.21 14.15
CA ASN A 347 -30.66 17.12 14.38
C ASN A 347 -31.92 17.70 14.99
N GLN A 348 -33.07 17.53 14.36
CA GLN A 348 -34.38 18.00 14.80
C GLN A 348 -35.33 16.82 14.97
N ASP A 349 -35.83 16.62 16.18
CA ASP A 349 -36.95 15.72 16.45
C ASP A 349 -38.27 16.41 16.00
N LEU A 350 -38.90 15.79 14.98
CA LEU A 350 -40.16 16.28 14.39
C LEU A 350 -41.41 15.60 14.99
N LYS A 351 -41.31 15.20 16.26
CA LYS A 351 -42.43 14.52 16.94
C LYS A 351 -43.74 15.32 16.98
N MET A 352 -43.65 16.63 16.79
CA MET A 352 -44.82 17.51 16.66
C MET A 352 -45.58 17.25 15.34
N ILE A 353 -44.92 16.81 14.28
CA ILE A 353 -45.52 16.45 13.01
C ILE A 353 -45.92 14.97 13.02
N MET A 354 -44.97 14.10 13.38
CA MET A 354 -45.19 12.66 13.42
C MET A 354 -44.23 12.00 14.43
N LYS A 355 -44.78 11.21 15.36
CA LYS A 355 -43.99 10.50 16.36
C LYS A 355 -42.99 9.54 15.69
N GLY A 356 -41.70 9.73 15.99
CA GLY A 356 -40.61 8.92 15.41
C GLY A 356 -39.94 9.52 14.16
N LEU A 357 -40.39 10.69 13.68
CA LEU A 357 -39.79 11.38 12.57
C LEU A 357 -38.68 12.32 13.06
N LYS A 358 -37.54 12.31 12.38
CA LYS A 358 -36.37 13.18 12.64
C LYS A 358 -35.82 13.74 11.34
N LEU A 359 -35.37 14.97 11.38
CA LEU A 359 -34.57 15.60 10.33
C LEU A 359 -33.12 15.68 10.80
N ASN A 360 -32.20 15.21 9.95
CA ASN A 360 -30.77 15.38 10.18
C ASN A 360 -30.15 16.11 8.97
N ALA A 361 -29.28 17.08 9.26
CA ALA A 361 -28.52 17.78 8.24
C ALA A 361 -27.04 17.84 8.63
N ILE A 362 -26.14 17.77 7.65
CA ILE A 362 -24.70 17.87 7.81
C ILE A 362 -24.18 18.86 6.75
N VAL A 363 -23.36 19.79 7.21
CA VAL A 363 -22.52 20.62 6.36
C VAL A 363 -21.07 20.33 6.77
N SER A 364 -20.24 19.93 5.83
CA SER A 364 -18.83 19.67 6.09
C SER A 364 -17.95 20.45 5.13
N TYR A 365 -16.96 21.11 5.68
CA TYR A 365 -15.90 21.77 4.94
C TYR A 365 -14.57 21.10 5.24
N TYR A 366 -13.87 20.68 4.19
CA TYR A 366 -12.53 20.11 4.26
C TYR A 366 -11.57 20.96 3.44
N ASN A 367 -10.39 21.20 3.99
CA ASN A 367 -9.27 21.83 3.30
C ASN A 367 -7.99 21.05 3.55
N TYR A 368 -7.27 20.73 2.50
CA TYR A 368 -5.94 20.16 2.53
C TYR A 368 -4.97 21.10 1.83
N SER A 369 -3.85 21.35 2.49
CA SER A 369 -2.73 22.13 1.95
C SER A 369 -1.44 21.34 2.11
N TYR A 370 -0.65 21.34 1.07
CA TYR A 370 0.65 20.67 1.01
C TYR A 370 1.68 21.60 0.40
N SER A 371 2.84 21.71 1.06
CA SER A 371 3.99 22.45 0.58
C SER A 371 5.24 21.60 0.75
N LYS A 372 6.02 21.48 -0.32
CA LYS A 372 7.34 20.83 -0.31
C LYS A 372 8.37 21.85 -0.75
N VAL A 373 9.43 21.98 0.04
CA VAL A 373 10.64 22.75 -0.31
C VAL A 373 11.81 21.78 -0.24
N TYR A 374 12.67 21.81 -1.23
CA TYR A 374 13.92 21.07 -1.22
C TYR A 374 15.09 21.98 -1.58
N ARG A 375 16.24 21.65 -1.02
CA ARG A 375 17.50 22.28 -1.32
C ARG A 375 18.53 21.22 -1.64
N TYR A 376 19.35 21.47 -2.65
CA TYR A 376 20.37 20.54 -3.09
C TYR A 376 21.53 21.28 -3.72
N CYS A 377 22.72 20.68 -3.65
CA CYS A 377 23.90 21.12 -4.36
C CYS A 377 24.42 20.04 -5.29
N ASN A 378 25.20 20.41 -6.28
CA ASN A 378 25.95 19.43 -7.05
C ASN A 378 27.09 18.88 -6.20
N VAL A 379 27.53 17.67 -6.50
CA VAL A 379 28.69 17.03 -5.88
C VAL A 379 29.80 16.86 -6.93
N ASN A 380 31.01 17.22 -6.56
CA ASN A 380 32.19 17.03 -7.40
C ASN A 380 32.86 15.72 -6.97
N GLN A 381 32.97 14.78 -7.90
CA GLN A 381 33.60 13.48 -7.66
C GLN A 381 35.03 13.47 -8.26
N TYR A 382 35.91 12.76 -7.58
CA TYR A 382 37.31 12.63 -7.92
C TYR A 382 37.70 11.18 -8.03
N GLU A 383 38.61 10.90 -8.98
CA GLU A 383 39.27 9.61 -9.12
C GLU A 383 40.79 9.77 -9.07
N THR A 384 41.46 8.74 -8.62
CA THR A 384 42.92 8.69 -8.61
C THR A 384 43.46 8.39 -9.99
N SER A 385 44.48 9.13 -10.41
CA SER A 385 45.10 8.96 -11.73
C SER A 385 46.47 8.29 -11.68
N MET A 386 47.28 8.62 -10.69
CA MET A 386 48.59 8.06 -10.47
C MET A 386 48.77 7.74 -8.99
N TYR A 387 49.35 6.62 -8.68
CA TYR A 387 49.72 6.24 -7.33
C TYR A 387 51.17 5.84 -7.27
N ASN A 388 51.92 6.45 -6.38
CA ASN A 388 53.28 6.07 -6.06
C ASN A 388 53.31 5.28 -4.72
N PRO A 389 53.43 3.95 -4.78
CA PRO A 389 53.42 3.12 -3.57
C PRO A 389 54.58 3.35 -2.63
N GLN A 390 55.71 3.92 -3.13
CA GLN A 390 56.91 4.13 -2.33
C GLN A 390 56.79 5.38 -1.42
N GLU A 391 56.10 6.40 -1.94
CA GLU A 391 55.89 7.66 -1.22
C GLU A 391 54.45 7.77 -0.62
N ASP A 392 53.62 6.79 -0.91
CA ASP A 392 52.17 6.79 -0.59
C ASP A 392 51.47 8.08 -1.06
N THR A 393 51.79 8.51 -2.27
CA THR A 393 51.25 9.73 -2.88
C THR A 393 50.39 9.35 -4.10
N TYR A 394 49.34 10.13 -4.32
CA TYR A 394 48.46 9.97 -5.49
C TYR A 394 47.96 11.32 -6.04
N ASP A 395 47.72 11.35 -7.33
CA ASP A 395 47.07 12.48 -7.99
C ASP A 395 45.56 12.28 -8.10
N LEU A 396 44.82 13.38 -7.99
CA LEU A 396 43.35 13.39 -8.10
C LEU A 396 42.91 14.15 -9.34
N ASN A 397 42.06 13.50 -10.11
CA ASN A 397 41.38 14.11 -11.26
C ASN A 397 39.90 14.27 -10.96
N ILE A 398 39.35 15.44 -11.29
CA ILE A 398 37.88 15.63 -11.21
C ILE A 398 37.23 14.88 -12.35
N ILE A 399 36.12 14.21 -12.06
CA ILE A 399 35.32 13.48 -13.03
C ILE A 399 34.34 14.46 -13.69
N GLY A 400 34.53 14.69 -14.99
CA GLY A 400 33.76 15.69 -15.74
C GLY A 400 34.23 17.12 -15.52
N ASN A 401 33.29 18.06 -15.50
CA ASN A 401 33.57 19.46 -15.21
C ASN A 401 33.22 19.80 -13.77
N GLU A 402 34.03 20.66 -13.16
CA GLU A 402 33.72 21.19 -11.83
C GLU A 402 32.36 21.89 -11.83
N GLN A 403 31.54 21.51 -10.88
CA GLN A 403 30.20 22.03 -10.70
C GLN A 403 30.15 22.98 -9.49
N SER A 404 29.34 24.03 -9.59
CA SER A 404 29.06 24.87 -8.42
C SER A 404 28.37 24.05 -7.33
N THR A 405 28.91 24.12 -6.11
CA THR A 405 28.38 23.44 -4.92
C THR A 405 27.41 24.32 -4.12
N GLU A 406 27.00 25.49 -4.66
CA GLU A 406 26.02 26.35 -4.04
C GLU A 406 24.65 25.63 -3.95
N LEU A 407 23.95 25.84 -2.83
CA LEU A 407 22.61 25.28 -2.63
C LEU A 407 21.59 25.91 -3.58
N LYS A 408 21.00 25.10 -4.39
CA LYS A 408 19.84 25.41 -5.22
C LYS A 408 18.56 25.07 -4.46
N THR A 409 17.47 25.76 -4.77
CA THR A 409 16.16 25.51 -4.16
C THR A 409 15.09 25.24 -5.19
N GLY A 410 14.12 24.41 -4.82
CA GLY A 410 12.91 24.17 -5.59
C GLY A 410 11.79 23.72 -4.66
N GLY A 411 10.63 23.47 -5.22
CA GLY A 411 9.48 23.04 -4.41
C GLY A 411 8.24 22.82 -5.22
N SER A 412 7.21 22.37 -4.54
CA SER A 412 5.87 22.19 -5.10
C SER A 412 4.82 22.44 -4.05
N ASN A 413 3.69 22.99 -4.48
CA ASN A 413 2.52 23.19 -3.64
C ASN A 413 1.33 22.47 -4.25
N SER A 414 0.50 21.87 -3.42
CA SER A 414 -0.75 21.26 -3.85
C SER A 414 -1.80 21.35 -2.75
N GLY A 415 -3.02 20.99 -3.06
CA GLY A 415 -4.09 20.97 -2.08
C GLY A 415 -5.44 20.89 -2.74
N ASN A 416 -6.45 20.70 -1.92
CA ASN A 416 -7.84 20.70 -2.36
C ASN A 416 -8.77 21.15 -1.24
N ARG A 417 -9.94 21.60 -1.62
CA ARG A 417 -11.04 21.92 -0.71
C ARG A 417 -12.28 21.16 -1.15
N ARG A 418 -13.05 20.71 -0.16
CA ARG A 418 -14.29 19.97 -0.40
C ARG A 418 -15.41 20.53 0.46
N LEU A 419 -16.53 20.80 -0.17
CA LEU A 419 -17.79 21.12 0.49
C LEU A 419 -18.75 19.93 0.33
N TYR A 420 -19.26 19.42 1.44
CA TYR A 420 -20.24 18.34 1.48
C TYR A 420 -21.49 18.79 2.20
N LEU A 421 -22.63 18.52 1.61
CA LEU A 421 -23.96 18.80 2.17
C LEU A 421 -24.78 17.51 2.16
N GLN A 422 -25.45 17.23 3.27
CA GLN A 422 -26.37 16.10 3.40
C GLN A 422 -27.60 16.51 4.20
N ALA A 423 -28.77 16.01 3.79
CA ALA A 423 -29.99 16.07 4.58
C ALA A 423 -30.69 14.72 4.55
N SER A 424 -31.21 14.26 5.68
CA SER A 424 -32.02 13.03 5.77
C SER A 424 -33.27 13.22 6.62
N LEU A 425 -34.34 12.53 6.21
CA LEU A 425 -35.55 12.32 6.97
C LEU A 425 -35.56 10.87 7.43
N ASP A 426 -35.58 10.66 8.75
CA ASP A 426 -35.55 9.36 9.38
C ASP A 426 -36.85 9.14 10.17
N TYR A 427 -37.58 8.09 9.84
CA TYR A 427 -38.76 7.65 10.58
C TYR A 427 -38.50 6.32 11.24
N ASN A 428 -38.64 6.25 12.57
CA ASN A 428 -38.42 5.04 13.35
C ASN A 428 -39.57 4.88 14.34
N ARG A 429 -40.32 3.78 14.18
CA ARG A 429 -41.44 3.48 15.06
C ARG A 429 -41.68 1.99 15.21
N THR A 430 -42.03 1.59 16.43
CA THR A 430 -42.57 0.25 16.72
C THR A 430 -44.06 0.34 16.90
N PHE A 431 -44.80 -0.51 16.19
CA PHE A 431 -46.24 -0.60 16.28
C PHE A 431 -46.59 -1.90 17.02
N ASN A 432 -47.54 -1.85 17.98
CA ASN A 432 -48.01 -2.97 18.75
C ASN A 432 -46.87 -3.80 19.40
N ASP A 433 -45.71 -3.16 19.68
CA ASP A 433 -44.50 -3.76 20.22
C ASP A 433 -43.91 -4.93 19.40
N VAL A 434 -44.44 -5.18 18.20
CA VAL A 434 -44.12 -6.34 17.33
C VAL A 434 -43.57 -5.91 15.99
N HIS A 435 -44.11 -4.82 15.41
CA HIS A 435 -43.74 -4.35 14.07
C HIS A 435 -42.79 -3.17 14.16
N LYS A 436 -41.53 -3.37 13.94
CA LYS A 436 -40.51 -2.31 13.91
C LYS A 436 -40.32 -1.84 12.48
N VAL A 437 -40.60 -0.57 12.20
CA VAL A 437 -40.45 0.06 10.90
C VAL A 437 -39.44 1.19 10.99
N ASN A 438 -38.43 1.15 10.11
CA ASN A 438 -37.50 2.26 9.91
C ASN A 438 -37.51 2.66 8.42
N VAL A 439 -37.74 3.93 8.16
CA VAL A 439 -37.65 4.50 6.81
C VAL A 439 -36.67 5.65 6.85
N MET A 440 -35.76 5.69 5.89
CA MET A 440 -34.85 6.82 5.72
C MET A 440 -34.86 7.27 4.27
N PHE A 441 -34.90 8.57 4.07
CA PHE A 441 -34.68 9.22 2.79
C PHE A 441 -33.54 10.22 2.95
N LEU A 442 -32.53 10.16 2.09
CA LEU A 442 -31.31 10.95 2.17
C LEU A 442 -31.02 11.61 0.84
N TYR A 443 -30.63 12.88 0.90
CA TYR A 443 -30.04 13.64 -0.20
C TYR A 443 -28.64 14.08 0.17
N ASN A 444 -27.68 13.97 -0.74
CA ASN A 444 -26.35 14.50 -0.58
C ASN A 444 -25.80 15.16 -1.84
N GLN A 445 -24.89 16.09 -1.65
CA GLN A 445 -24.06 16.66 -2.71
C GLN A 445 -22.65 16.98 -2.21
N GLU A 446 -21.71 16.89 -3.11
CA GLU A 446 -20.30 17.18 -2.88
C GLU A 446 -19.70 17.99 -4.02
N GLN A 447 -18.87 18.95 -3.66
CA GLN A 447 -17.98 19.64 -4.58
C GLN A 447 -16.56 19.57 -4.06
N ASN A 448 -15.61 19.20 -4.92
CA ASN A 448 -14.19 19.15 -4.61
C ASN A 448 -13.42 19.98 -5.66
N ASP A 449 -12.65 20.95 -5.19
CA ASP A 449 -11.84 21.87 -5.98
C ASP A 449 -10.35 21.63 -5.69
N VAL A 450 -9.51 21.63 -6.72
CA VAL A 450 -8.04 21.55 -6.60
C VAL A 450 -7.48 22.97 -6.46
N ASN A 451 -6.57 23.20 -5.51
CA ASN A 451 -6.02 24.54 -5.25
C ASN A 451 -5.01 25.00 -6.30
N ASN A 452 -4.18 24.05 -6.81
CA ASN A 452 -3.14 24.30 -7.82
C ASN A 452 -3.35 23.37 -9.04
N PRO A 453 -4.31 23.66 -9.92
CA PRO A 453 -4.56 22.81 -11.08
C PRO A 453 -3.43 22.94 -12.12
N SER A 454 -3.02 21.81 -12.70
CA SER A 454 -1.99 21.76 -13.75
C SER A 454 -2.53 22.12 -15.14
N ASP A 455 -3.84 22.00 -15.33
CA ASP A 455 -4.51 22.19 -16.62
C ASP A 455 -5.99 22.59 -16.43
N LEU A 456 -6.66 22.95 -17.55
CA LEU A 456 -8.04 23.37 -17.54
C LEU A 456 -8.99 22.30 -16.97
N LEU A 457 -8.80 21.02 -17.31
CA LEU A 457 -9.70 19.95 -16.87
C LEU A 457 -9.60 19.71 -15.37
N THR A 458 -8.39 19.82 -14.82
CA THR A 458 -8.15 19.70 -13.38
C THR A 458 -8.63 20.93 -12.60
N SER A 459 -8.75 22.10 -13.25
CA SER A 459 -9.28 23.33 -12.65
C SER A 459 -10.79 23.31 -12.42
N LEU A 460 -11.51 22.46 -13.13
CA LEU A 460 -12.95 22.37 -12.99
C LEU A 460 -13.34 21.64 -11.70
N PRO A 461 -14.35 22.09 -10.96
CA PRO A 461 -14.83 21.41 -9.76
C PRO A 461 -15.28 19.98 -10.06
N ARG A 462 -15.03 19.05 -9.15
CA ARG A 462 -15.61 17.69 -9.20
C ARG A 462 -16.89 17.70 -8.38
N ARG A 463 -18.01 17.38 -9.02
CA ARG A 463 -19.32 17.42 -8.39
C ARG A 463 -19.98 16.05 -8.42
N LYS A 464 -20.62 15.72 -7.31
CA LYS A 464 -21.44 14.54 -7.13
C LYS A 464 -22.72 14.92 -6.41
N GLN A 465 -23.79 14.20 -6.70
CA GLN A 465 -25.04 14.31 -5.94
C GLN A 465 -25.73 12.96 -5.92
N GLY A 466 -26.53 12.71 -4.90
CA GLY A 466 -27.23 11.47 -4.76
C GLY A 466 -28.47 11.54 -3.90
N ILE A 467 -29.38 10.61 -4.18
CA ILE A 467 -30.52 10.31 -3.34
C ILE A 467 -30.40 8.86 -2.92
N ALA A 468 -30.64 8.58 -1.64
CA ALA A 468 -30.70 7.22 -1.13
C ALA A 468 -31.94 7.01 -0.28
N GLY A 469 -32.50 5.81 -0.33
CA GLY A 469 -33.63 5.40 0.50
C GLY A 469 -33.37 4.07 1.16
N ARG A 470 -33.86 3.92 2.37
CA ARG A 470 -33.86 2.68 3.16
C ARG A 470 -35.23 2.44 3.77
N LEU A 471 -35.72 1.22 3.64
CA LEU A 471 -36.85 0.69 4.36
C LEU A 471 -36.41 -0.58 5.10
N SER A 472 -36.46 -0.55 6.43
CA SER A 472 -36.21 -1.74 7.24
C SER A 472 -37.48 -2.12 8.01
N TYR A 473 -37.81 -3.40 7.97
CA TYR A 473 -38.95 -3.96 8.68
C TYR A 473 -38.50 -5.12 9.56
N GLY A 474 -38.93 -5.13 10.78
CA GLY A 474 -38.72 -6.22 11.72
C GLY A 474 -40.04 -6.68 12.35
N PHE A 475 -40.32 -8.00 12.30
CA PHE A 475 -41.48 -8.61 12.93
C PHE A 475 -41.06 -9.43 14.15
N ALA A 476 -41.53 -9.01 15.32
CA ALA A 476 -41.30 -9.70 16.61
C ALA A 476 -39.81 -9.96 16.93
N GLY A 477 -38.86 -9.22 16.33
CA GLY A 477 -37.45 -9.50 16.45
C GLY A 477 -36.96 -10.73 15.68
N ARG A 478 -37.86 -11.51 15.06
CA ARG A 478 -37.59 -12.79 14.38
C ARG A 478 -37.26 -12.62 12.93
N TYR A 479 -38.17 -12.02 12.16
CA TYR A 479 -38.04 -11.78 10.72
C TYR A 479 -37.63 -10.37 10.45
N LEU A 480 -36.56 -10.19 9.68
CA LEU A 480 -36.00 -8.90 9.33
C LEU A 480 -35.96 -8.80 7.82
N ALA A 481 -36.37 -7.67 7.28
CA ALA A 481 -36.25 -7.37 5.86
C ALA A 481 -35.73 -5.93 5.70
N GLU A 482 -34.90 -5.72 4.70
CA GLU A 482 -34.34 -4.40 4.39
C GLU A 482 -34.31 -4.20 2.87
N LEU A 483 -34.83 -3.06 2.41
CA LEU A 483 -34.81 -2.63 1.03
C LEU A 483 -34.07 -1.29 0.98
N ASN A 484 -33.08 -1.18 0.12
CA ASN A 484 -32.35 0.06 -0.08
C ASN A 484 -32.24 0.38 -1.56
N PHE A 485 -32.11 1.64 -1.87
CA PHE A 485 -31.69 2.10 -3.19
C PHE A 485 -30.78 3.31 -3.08
N GLY A 486 -29.86 3.42 -4.03
CA GLY A 486 -29.10 4.63 -4.32
C GLY A 486 -29.33 5.09 -5.75
N TYR A 487 -29.58 6.37 -5.94
CA TYR A 487 -29.63 7.02 -7.25
C TYR A 487 -28.64 8.16 -7.27
N ASN A 488 -27.50 7.92 -7.94
CA ASN A 488 -26.30 8.74 -7.80
C ASN A 488 -25.87 9.27 -9.15
N GLY A 489 -25.44 10.55 -9.17
CA GLY A 489 -24.93 11.23 -10.35
C GLY A 489 -23.45 11.59 -10.19
N SER A 490 -22.68 11.39 -11.27
CA SER A 490 -21.28 11.75 -11.38
C SER A 490 -21.00 12.49 -12.69
N GLU A 491 -20.17 13.52 -12.62
CA GLU A 491 -19.72 14.27 -13.82
C GLU A 491 -18.70 13.51 -14.68
N ASN A 492 -18.23 12.37 -14.22
CA ASN A 492 -17.31 11.53 -15.00
C ASN A 492 -17.96 10.89 -16.23
N PHE A 493 -19.30 10.92 -16.34
CA PHE A 493 -20.05 10.25 -17.40
C PHE A 493 -20.80 11.24 -18.28
N PRO A 494 -21.10 10.88 -19.56
CA PRO A 494 -21.88 11.70 -20.47
C PRO A 494 -23.31 11.94 -19.95
N LYS A 495 -23.97 12.99 -20.43
CA LYS A 495 -25.27 13.48 -19.92
C LYS A 495 -26.33 12.39 -19.76
N ASN A 496 -26.41 11.46 -20.72
CA ASN A 496 -27.40 10.36 -20.75
C ASN A 496 -27.02 9.16 -19.84
N LYS A 497 -25.79 9.09 -19.31
CA LYS A 497 -25.26 8.04 -18.43
C LYS A 497 -24.86 8.58 -17.05
N LYS A 498 -25.11 9.87 -16.80
CA LYS A 498 -24.65 10.58 -15.60
C LYS A 498 -25.19 9.97 -14.30
N PHE A 499 -26.42 9.47 -14.31
CA PHE A 499 -27.07 8.88 -13.14
C PHE A 499 -27.18 7.36 -13.24
N GLY A 500 -26.85 6.68 -12.12
CA GLY A 500 -26.99 5.24 -11.95
C GLY A 500 -27.95 4.89 -10.81
N PHE A 501 -28.75 3.83 -11.00
CA PHE A 501 -29.68 3.31 -9.99
C PHE A 501 -29.18 1.97 -9.44
N PHE A 502 -29.05 1.88 -8.12
CA PHE A 502 -28.40 0.75 -7.42
C PHE A 502 -29.31 0.24 -6.29
N PRO A 503 -30.20 -0.72 -6.57
CA PRO A 503 -31.06 -1.33 -5.56
C PRO A 503 -30.35 -2.43 -4.78
N SER A 504 -30.77 -2.65 -3.54
CA SER A 504 -30.34 -3.79 -2.72
C SER A 504 -31.44 -4.27 -1.79
N VAL A 505 -31.40 -5.56 -1.45
CA VAL A 505 -32.34 -6.24 -0.55
C VAL A 505 -31.59 -7.16 0.40
N ALA A 506 -32.03 -7.19 1.65
CA ALA A 506 -31.55 -8.16 2.62
C ALA A 506 -32.69 -8.73 3.46
N ILE A 507 -32.53 -9.98 3.85
CA ILE A 507 -33.40 -10.68 4.76
C ILE A 507 -32.62 -11.30 5.91
N GLY A 508 -33.21 -11.33 7.07
CA GLY A 508 -32.63 -11.93 8.26
C GLY A 508 -33.66 -12.71 9.04
N TYR A 509 -33.22 -13.82 9.59
CA TYR A 509 -34.05 -14.68 10.44
C TYR A 509 -33.30 -14.98 11.75
N ASN A 510 -33.89 -14.55 12.87
CA ASN A 510 -33.39 -14.83 14.20
C ASN A 510 -34.08 -16.09 14.72
N LEU A 511 -33.49 -17.26 14.50
CA LEU A 511 -34.03 -18.53 14.96
C LEU A 511 -34.13 -18.58 16.50
N SER A 512 -33.20 -17.92 17.19
CA SER A 512 -33.18 -17.86 18.67
C SER A 512 -34.40 -17.18 19.30
N GLU A 513 -35.18 -16.44 18.52
CA GLU A 513 -36.40 -15.78 18.95
C GLU A 513 -37.65 -16.65 18.75
N GLU A 514 -37.51 -17.81 18.12
CA GLU A 514 -38.61 -18.74 17.92
C GLU A 514 -38.92 -19.54 19.20
N LYS A 515 -40.19 -19.96 19.37
CA LYS A 515 -40.63 -20.72 20.55
C LYS A 515 -39.95 -22.10 20.64
N PHE A 516 -39.71 -22.73 19.50
CA PHE A 516 -39.04 -24.03 19.48
C PHE A 516 -37.57 -23.97 19.91
N TRP A 517 -36.94 -22.78 19.88
CA TRP A 517 -35.57 -22.57 20.29
C TRP A 517 -35.40 -22.35 21.81
N GLU A 518 -36.53 -22.16 22.51
CA GLU A 518 -36.54 -21.80 23.93
C GLU A 518 -35.69 -22.75 24.82
N PRO A 519 -35.69 -24.07 24.60
CA PRO A 519 -34.80 -24.97 25.36
C PRO A 519 -33.30 -24.75 25.12
N LEU A 520 -32.95 -24.30 23.94
CA LEU A 520 -31.56 -24.05 23.53
C LEU A 520 -31.08 -22.64 23.85
N ARG A 521 -31.95 -21.71 24.19
CA ARG A 521 -31.64 -20.29 24.43
C ARG A 521 -30.60 -20.06 25.54
N ASN A 522 -30.57 -20.94 26.54
CA ASN A 522 -29.58 -20.88 27.60
C ASN A 522 -28.15 -21.25 27.13
N ILE A 523 -28.04 -22.06 26.06
CA ILE A 523 -26.78 -22.52 25.50
C ILE A 523 -26.39 -21.68 24.29
N ILE A 524 -27.34 -21.37 23.40
CA ILE A 524 -27.19 -20.59 22.18
C ILE A 524 -28.18 -19.41 22.22
N PRO A 525 -27.85 -18.33 22.94
CA PRO A 525 -28.75 -17.21 23.14
C PRO A 525 -29.01 -16.41 21.87
N GLN A 526 -28.19 -16.56 20.87
CA GLN A 526 -28.38 -15.92 19.56
C GLN A 526 -27.97 -16.85 18.42
N PHE A 527 -28.90 -17.07 17.49
CA PHE A 527 -28.65 -17.71 16.23
C PHE A 527 -29.42 -16.97 15.15
N LYS A 528 -28.68 -16.29 14.27
CA LYS A 528 -29.24 -15.49 13.19
C LYS A 528 -28.67 -15.93 11.86
N ILE A 529 -29.52 -16.08 10.86
CA ILE A 529 -29.16 -16.30 9.46
C ILE A 529 -29.53 -15.04 8.70
N ARG A 530 -28.68 -14.64 7.76
CA ARG A 530 -28.92 -13.47 6.92
C ARG A 530 -28.46 -13.72 5.48
N ALA A 531 -29.15 -13.07 4.55
CA ALA A 531 -28.77 -13.06 3.15
C ALA A 531 -29.04 -11.68 2.55
N SER A 532 -28.19 -11.26 1.62
CA SER A 532 -28.35 -9.99 0.90
C SER A 532 -27.94 -10.13 -0.56
N TRP A 533 -28.58 -9.32 -1.38
CA TRP A 533 -28.26 -9.11 -2.79
C TRP A 533 -28.38 -7.64 -3.11
N GLY A 534 -27.54 -7.14 -4.02
CA GLY A 534 -27.69 -5.78 -4.50
C GLY A 534 -26.66 -5.38 -5.53
N LEU A 535 -26.95 -4.26 -6.15
CA LEU A 535 -26.07 -3.61 -7.11
C LEU A 535 -25.37 -2.42 -6.44
N VAL A 536 -24.13 -2.20 -6.82
CA VAL A 536 -23.32 -1.05 -6.41
C VAL A 536 -22.62 -0.48 -7.62
N GLY A 537 -22.56 0.87 -7.71
CA GLY A 537 -21.89 1.55 -8.80
C GLY A 537 -20.54 2.08 -8.38
N ASN A 538 -19.58 2.15 -9.32
CA ASN A 538 -18.30 2.82 -9.13
C ASN A 538 -18.11 3.87 -10.25
N ASP A 539 -17.80 5.10 -9.87
CA ASP A 539 -17.51 6.20 -10.79
C ASP A 539 -16.00 6.50 -10.91
N GLN A 540 -15.15 5.79 -10.14
CA GLN A 540 -13.70 5.91 -10.20
C GLN A 540 -13.12 4.87 -11.17
N THR A 541 -13.21 5.19 -12.45
CA THR A 541 -12.83 4.28 -13.54
C THR A 541 -11.31 4.21 -13.81
N GLY A 542 -10.48 4.92 -13.03
CA GLY A 542 -9.03 5.03 -13.28
C GLY A 542 -8.67 5.91 -14.48
N ALA A 543 -9.66 6.22 -15.31
CA ALA A 543 -9.50 7.19 -16.37
C ALA A 543 -9.47 8.61 -15.79
N GLY A 544 -8.79 9.52 -16.45
CA GLY A 544 -8.86 10.95 -16.14
C GLY A 544 -10.30 11.49 -16.21
N ARG A 545 -10.45 12.76 -15.91
CA ARG A 545 -11.77 13.43 -16.00
C ARG A 545 -12.25 13.55 -17.44
N PHE A 546 -13.56 13.50 -17.61
CA PHE A 546 -14.25 13.71 -18.91
C PHE A 546 -13.69 12.82 -20.03
N THR A 547 -13.37 11.59 -19.73
CA THR A 547 -12.83 10.62 -20.71
C THR A 547 -13.82 10.26 -21.81
N PHE A 548 -15.09 10.64 -21.65
CA PHE A 548 -16.08 10.55 -22.72
C PHE A 548 -15.91 11.62 -23.80
N LEU A 549 -15.11 12.68 -23.56
CA LEU A 549 -14.75 13.69 -24.54
C LEU A 549 -13.44 13.34 -25.25
N GLU A 550 -13.34 13.76 -26.49
CA GLU A 550 -12.08 13.71 -27.23
C GLU A 550 -11.02 14.64 -26.65
N ASN A 551 -9.76 14.30 -26.87
CA ASN A 551 -8.62 15.15 -26.54
C ASN A 551 -7.69 15.25 -27.74
N LEU A 552 -7.64 16.45 -28.32
CA LEU A 552 -6.78 16.81 -29.43
C LEU A 552 -5.72 17.81 -28.93
N THR A 553 -4.47 17.59 -29.26
CA THR A 553 -3.37 18.51 -28.93
C THR A 553 -2.55 18.83 -30.17
N ASN A 554 -1.87 19.98 -30.16
CA ASN A 554 -0.95 20.39 -31.24
C ASN A 554 0.51 19.94 -30.99
N SER A 555 0.70 18.88 -30.18
CA SER A 555 2.02 18.34 -29.84
C SER A 555 2.35 17.04 -30.58
N GLY A 556 1.72 16.79 -31.72
CA GLY A 556 2.01 15.64 -32.58
C GLY A 556 3.36 15.77 -33.28
N ALA A 557 3.84 14.63 -33.80
CA ALA A 557 5.03 14.62 -34.65
C ALA A 557 4.86 15.61 -35.80
N GLY A 558 5.76 16.56 -35.84
CA GLY A 558 5.70 17.62 -36.83
C GLY A 558 6.40 17.21 -38.11
N PHE A 559 6.22 18.02 -39.13
CA PHE A 559 7.01 17.93 -40.35
C PHE A 559 8.23 18.84 -40.20
N THR A 560 9.43 18.26 -40.35
CA THR A 560 10.68 19.00 -40.27
C THR A 560 11.13 19.40 -41.67
N THR A 561 11.30 20.67 -41.90
CA THR A 561 11.86 21.25 -43.11
C THR A 561 13.27 21.78 -42.86
N GLY A 562 14.09 21.83 -43.93
CA GLY A 562 15.47 22.30 -43.84
C GLY A 562 16.48 21.17 -43.67
N THR A 563 17.78 21.53 -43.76
CA THR A 563 18.90 20.59 -43.63
C THR A 563 19.93 21.11 -42.63
N GLY A 564 20.61 20.20 -41.93
CA GLY A 564 21.65 20.53 -40.97
C GLY A 564 21.11 21.39 -39.78
N ASN A 565 21.81 22.47 -39.47
CA ASN A 565 21.44 23.35 -38.34
C ASN A 565 20.28 24.32 -38.67
N GLN A 566 19.72 24.26 -39.87
CA GLN A 566 18.60 25.11 -40.31
C GLN A 566 17.30 24.33 -40.46
N THR A 567 17.06 23.42 -39.55
CA THR A 567 15.83 22.66 -39.52
C THR A 567 14.73 23.41 -38.78
N HIS A 568 13.53 23.43 -39.34
CA HIS A 568 12.31 23.98 -38.74
C HIS A 568 11.26 22.87 -38.63
N THR A 569 10.85 22.60 -37.41
CA THR A 569 9.81 21.57 -37.12
C THR A 569 8.49 22.24 -36.80
N ASN A 570 7.48 21.99 -37.61
CA ASN A 570 6.08 22.40 -37.37
C ASN A 570 5.33 21.25 -36.72
N SER A 571 4.94 21.41 -35.47
CA SER A 571 4.10 20.43 -34.76
C SER A 571 2.70 20.36 -35.40
N GLY A 572 2.18 19.18 -35.56
CA GLY A 572 0.85 18.93 -36.07
C GLY A 572 -0.18 18.60 -34.97
N PRO A 573 -1.49 18.66 -35.25
CA PRO A 573 -2.51 18.18 -34.35
C PRO A 573 -2.43 16.64 -34.23
N VAL A 574 -2.60 16.14 -33.02
CA VAL A 574 -2.65 14.71 -32.74
C VAL A 574 -3.76 14.41 -31.73
N TRP A 575 -4.49 13.35 -32.00
CA TRP A 575 -5.43 12.80 -31.06
C TRP A 575 -4.66 12.12 -29.92
N LYS A 576 -4.89 12.56 -28.70
CA LYS A 576 -4.43 11.87 -27.48
C LYS A 576 -5.45 10.82 -27.03
N ARG A 577 -6.74 11.10 -27.28
CA ARG A 577 -7.84 10.22 -26.90
C ARG A 577 -9.04 10.48 -27.80
N TYR A 578 -9.70 9.41 -28.25
CA TYR A 578 -11.00 9.49 -28.91
C TYR A 578 -12.14 9.62 -27.91
N ALA A 579 -13.22 10.27 -28.32
CA ALA A 579 -14.44 10.36 -27.55
C ALA A 579 -15.05 8.96 -27.30
N ASN A 580 -15.49 8.70 -26.08
CA ASN A 580 -16.31 7.53 -25.75
C ASN A 580 -17.69 7.96 -25.22
N PRO A 581 -18.70 8.22 -26.08
CA PRO A 581 -20.03 8.64 -25.65
C PRO A 581 -20.80 7.53 -24.91
N ASN A 582 -20.30 6.28 -24.94
CA ASN A 582 -20.91 5.12 -24.29
C ASN A 582 -20.32 4.83 -22.91
N LEU A 583 -19.36 5.64 -22.45
CA LEU A 583 -18.78 5.48 -21.11
C LEU A 583 -19.88 5.46 -20.05
N THR A 584 -19.84 4.45 -19.20
CA THR A 584 -20.86 4.19 -18.19
C THR A 584 -20.25 3.74 -16.86
N TRP A 585 -21.09 3.59 -15.87
CA TRP A 585 -20.77 3.09 -14.54
C TRP A 585 -20.20 1.68 -14.59
N GLU A 586 -19.18 1.43 -13.82
CA GLU A 586 -18.77 0.09 -13.43
C GLU A 586 -19.78 -0.40 -12.38
N VAL A 587 -20.37 -1.59 -12.58
CA VAL A 587 -21.44 -2.14 -11.74
C VAL A 587 -21.00 -3.45 -11.09
N GLY A 588 -21.00 -3.46 -9.76
CA GLY A 588 -20.80 -4.66 -8.95
C GLY A 588 -22.12 -5.28 -8.51
N GLU A 589 -22.34 -6.54 -8.88
CA GLU A 589 -23.46 -7.36 -8.39
C GLU A 589 -22.95 -8.20 -7.23
N LYS A 590 -23.47 -7.95 -6.02
CA LYS A 590 -23.01 -8.57 -4.78
C LYS A 590 -24.06 -9.49 -4.17
N TRP A 591 -23.60 -10.67 -3.76
CA TRP A 591 -24.36 -11.67 -3.02
C TRP A 591 -23.64 -11.95 -1.71
N ASN A 592 -24.38 -12.04 -0.62
CA ASN A 592 -23.83 -12.40 0.69
C ASN A 592 -24.81 -13.31 1.43
N ALA A 593 -24.29 -14.35 2.08
CA ALA A 593 -25.02 -15.16 3.03
C ALA A 593 -24.19 -15.33 4.28
N GLY A 594 -24.79 -15.18 5.45
CA GLY A 594 -24.03 -15.19 6.70
C GLY A 594 -24.82 -15.74 7.86
N ILE A 595 -24.06 -16.16 8.88
CA ILE A 595 -24.57 -16.61 10.18
C ILE A 595 -23.90 -15.84 11.31
N ASP A 596 -24.68 -15.49 12.32
CA ASP A 596 -24.20 -14.91 13.57
C ASP A 596 -24.67 -15.78 14.74
N VAL A 597 -23.73 -16.31 15.50
CA VAL A 597 -24.01 -17.25 16.59
C VAL A 597 -23.34 -16.76 17.88
N ARG A 598 -24.09 -16.77 18.99
CA ARG A 598 -23.51 -16.69 20.32
C ARG A 598 -23.76 -18.02 21.02
N ILE A 599 -22.70 -18.58 21.57
CA ILE A 599 -22.76 -19.85 22.32
C ILE A 599 -22.22 -19.58 23.71
N LEU A 600 -22.93 -20.04 24.72
CA LEU A 600 -22.54 -19.86 26.12
C LEU A 600 -22.22 -18.41 26.50
N LYS A 601 -21.81 -18.17 27.72
CA LYS A 601 -21.41 -16.83 28.13
C LYS A 601 -20.06 -16.47 27.48
N GLY A 602 -20.06 -15.53 26.51
CA GLY A 602 -18.86 -14.90 26.02
C GLY A 602 -18.31 -15.41 24.68
N PHE A 603 -18.81 -16.51 24.09
CA PHE A 603 -18.38 -16.97 22.77
C PHE A 603 -19.28 -16.42 21.67
N SER A 604 -18.72 -15.78 20.66
CA SER A 604 -19.39 -15.26 19.47
C SER A 604 -18.68 -15.73 18.21
N PHE A 605 -19.45 -16.18 17.26
CA PHE A 605 -18.97 -16.61 15.93
C PHE A 605 -19.80 -15.93 14.85
N SER A 606 -19.13 -15.40 13.85
CA SER A 606 -19.77 -14.86 12.65
C SER A 606 -19.02 -15.38 11.42
N ALA A 607 -19.78 -15.79 10.42
CA ALA A 607 -19.24 -16.24 9.14
C ALA A 607 -20.09 -15.73 7.99
N ASP A 608 -19.44 -15.27 6.94
CA ASP A 608 -20.04 -14.79 5.68
C ASP A 608 -19.43 -15.51 4.49
N ILE A 609 -20.25 -15.95 3.58
CA ILE A 609 -19.86 -16.37 2.24
C ILE A 609 -20.34 -15.28 1.28
N PHE A 610 -19.45 -14.83 0.39
CA PHE A 610 -19.74 -13.75 -0.52
C PHE A 610 -19.35 -14.08 -1.95
N LYS A 611 -20.03 -13.44 -2.89
CA LYS A 611 -19.70 -13.44 -4.31
C LYS A 611 -20.02 -12.07 -4.88
N GLU A 612 -19.10 -11.52 -5.66
CA GLU A 612 -19.28 -10.30 -6.44
C GLU A 612 -18.94 -10.56 -7.90
N VAL A 613 -19.77 -10.06 -8.81
CA VAL A 613 -19.47 -10.00 -10.24
C VAL A 613 -19.47 -8.55 -10.64
N ARG A 614 -18.30 -8.04 -11.00
CA ARG A 614 -18.13 -6.68 -11.47
C ARG A 614 -18.12 -6.67 -12.99
N LYS A 615 -18.97 -5.84 -13.58
CA LYS A 615 -19.22 -5.71 -15.02
C LYS A 615 -18.92 -4.29 -15.46
N GLU A 616 -18.79 -4.08 -16.77
CA GLU A 616 -18.52 -2.76 -17.35
C GLU A 616 -17.23 -2.13 -16.79
N ILE A 617 -16.22 -2.94 -16.51
CA ILE A 617 -14.93 -2.44 -16.03
C ILE A 617 -14.26 -1.67 -17.16
N PHE A 618 -13.88 -0.43 -16.87
CA PHE A 618 -13.24 0.45 -17.81
C PHE A 618 -11.80 0.04 -18.06
N MET A 619 -11.37 -0.02 -19.32
CA MET A 619 -10.03 -0.44 -19.70
C MET A 619 -9.61 0.07 -21.06
N ASP A 620 -8.32 0.03 -21.32
CA ASP A 620 -7.77 0.28 -22.66
C ASP A 620 -8.11 -0.89 -23.60
N ARG A 621 -8.36 -0.60 -24.86
CA ARG A 621 -8.55 -1.61 -25.89
C ARG A 621 -7.21 -2.19 -26.33
N GLY A 622 -7.00 -3.48 -26.08
CA GLY A 622 -5.79 -4.20 -26.45
C GLY A 622 -5.83 -4.83 -27.84
N THR A 623 -7.00 -4.87 -28.48
CA THR A 623 -7.21 -5.58 -29.76
C THR A 623 -7.17 -4.69 -31.00
N ILE A 624 -6.80 -3.40 -30.86
CA ILE A 624 -6.71 -2.48 -31.99
C ILE A 624 -5.42 -2.77 -32.77
N PRO A 625 -5.51 -3.14 -34.06
CA PRO A 625 -4.33 -3.39 -34.87
C PRO A 625 -3.46 -2.13 -35.05
N THR A 626 -2.16 -2.27 -34.92
CA THR A 626 -1.19 -1.17 -35.13
C THR A 626 -1.31 -0.54 -36.53
N LEU A 627 -1.72 -1.33 -37.52
CA LEU A 627 -1.98 -0.88 -38.91
C LEU A 627 -3.04 0.22 -39.03
N MET A 628 -3.90 0.38 -38.04
CA MET A 628 -4.88 1.47 -38.00
C MET A 628 -4.25 2.84 -37.71
N GLY A 629 -2.95 2.92 -37.47
CA GLY A 629 -2.25 4.18 -37.20
C GLY A 629 -2.59 4.81 -35.85
N LEU A 630 -3.21 4.06 -34.93
CA LEU A 630 -3.67 4.53 -33.62
C LEU A 630 -2.68 4.25 -32.48
N GLY A 631 -1.44 3.90 -32.80
CA GLY A 631 -0.43 3.47 -31.81
C GLY A 631 -0.13 4.47 -30.69
N ASN A 632 -0.43 5.75 -30.90
CA ASN A 632 -0.27 6.81 -29.89
C ASN A 632 -1.60 7.35 -29.34
N VAL A 633 -2.71 6.69 -29.63
CA VAL A 633 -4.05 7.13 -29.23
C VAL A 633 -4.66 6.11 -28.28
N THR A 634 -5.00 6.54 -27.10
CA THR A 634 -5.70 5.69 -26.15
C THR A 634 -7.17 5.55 -26.54
N VAL A 635 -7.59 4.33 -26.87
CA VAL A 635 -8.99 3.98 -27.10
C VAL A 635 -9.45 3.15 -25.90
N GLN A 636 -10.49 3.60 -25.24
CA GLN A 636 -10.94 3.03 -23.97
C GLN A 636 -12.42 2.66 -24.01
N GLY A 637 -12.82 1.69 -23.21
CA GLY A 637 -14.23 1.27 -23.11
C GLY A 637 -14.53 0.48 -21.83
N ASN A 638 -15.81 0.29 -21.57
CA ASN A 638 -16.33 -0.54 -20.49
C ASN A 638 -16.43 -1.99 -20.98
N LEU A 639 -15.31 -2.72 -21.02
CA LEU A 639 -15.18 -4.02 -21.69
C LEU A 639 -14.83 -5.16 -20.74
N GLY A 640 -14.45 -4.81 -19.52
CA GLY A 640 -13.96 -5.80 -18.57
C GLY A 640 -15.02 -6.36 -17.65
N LYS A 641 -14.79 -7.61 -17.20
CA LYS A 641 -15.61 -8.29 -16.20
C LYS A 641 -14.76 -9.16 -15.30
N MET A 642 -15.06 -9.13 -14.02
CA MET A 642 -14.30 -9.83 -12.99
C MET A 642 -15.25 -10.43 -11.97
N ARG A 643 -14.89 -11.58 -11.43
CA ARG A 643 -15.59 -12.22 -10.32
C ARG A 643 -14.67 -12.29 -9.11
N ASN A 644 -15.22 -11.97 -7.95
CA ASN A 644 -14.58 -12.15 -6.66
C ASN A 644 -15.50 -12.95 -5.74
N TRP A 645 -14.95 -13.91 -4.99
CA TRP A 645 -15.72 -14.73 -4.06
C TRP A 645 -14.85 -15.22 -2.91
N GLY A 646 -15.48 -15.57 -1.82
CA GLY A 646 -14.74 -16.04 -0.67
C GLY A 646 -15.57 -16.24 0.58
N ILE A 647 -14.86 -16.39 1.68
CA ILE A 647 -15.42 -16.53 3.02
C ILE A 647 -14.67 -15.64 3.99
N ASP A 648 -15.39 -15.00 4.88
CA ASP A 648 -14.79 -14.31 6.01
C ASP A 648 -15.44 -14.74 7.32
N THR A 649 -14.62 -14.96 8.35
CA THR A 649 -15.08 -15.43 9.65
C THR A 649 -14.45 -14.64 10.79
N SER A 650 -15.17 -14.52 11.90
CA SER A 650 -14.63 -14.02 13.16
C SER A 650 -15.10 -14.87 14.33
N VAL A 651 -14.19 -15.06 15.27
CA VAL A 651 -14.42 -15.72 16.56
C VAL A 651 -14.00 -14.78 17.66
N ASP A 652 -14.88 -14.50 18.58
CA ASP A 652 -14.58 -13.71 19.76
C ASP A 652 -15.03 -14.50 21.01
N TYR A 653 -14.11 -14.68 21.95
CA TYR A 653 -14.40 -15.23 23.26
C TYR A 653 -14.00 -14.22 24.32
N ASN A 654 -14.92 -13.88 25.22
CA ASN A 654 -14.71 -12.96 26.32
C ASN A 654 -15.42 -13.48 27.55
N ASN A 655 -14.66 -13.86 28.58
CA ASN A 655 -15.24 -14.43 29.78
C ASN A 655 -14.53 -13.97 31.05
N GLN A 656 -15.29 -13.53 32.03
CA GLN A 656 -14.83 -13.32 33.39
C GLN A 656 -14.92 -14.66 34.12
N ILE A 657 -13.78 -15.38 34.23
CA ILE A 657 -13.70 -16.71 34.83
C ILE A 657 -14.00 -16.62 36.32
N ASN A 658 -13.41 -15.65 37.00
CA ASN A 658 -13.63 -15.32 38.39
C ASN A 658 -13.37 -13.81 38.64
N LYS A 659 -13.49 -13.34 39.89
CA LYS A 659 -13.31 -11.91 40.21
C LYS A 659 -11.99 -11.34 39.78
N ASP A 660 -10.95 -12.15 39.70
CA ASP A 660 -9.59 -11.72 39.43
C ASP A 660 -9.12 -12.05 38.01
N LEU A 661 -9.76 -13.02 37.33
CA LEU A 661 -9.28 -13.53 36.03
C LEU A 661 -10.32 -13.29 34.93
N PHE A 662 -9.93 -12.46 33.97
CA PHE A 662 -10.63 -12.27 32.70
C PHE A 662 -9.77 -12.84 31.56
N VAL A 663 -10.39 -13.63 30.68
CA VAL A 663 -9.76 -14.22 29.51
C VAL A 663 -10.54 -13.81 28.27
N SER A 664 -9.82 -13.38 27.24
CA SER A 664 -10.39 -13.15 25.93
C SER A 664 -9.52 -13.79 24.85
N PHE A 665 -10.18 -14.19 23.78
CA PHE A 665 -9.54 -14.69 22.56
C PHE A 665 -10.26 -14.09 21.36
N LYS A 666 -9.46 -13.66 20.37
CA LYS A 666 -9.97 -13.22 19.08
C LYS A 666 -9.33 -14.01 17.96
N GLY A 667 -10.13 -14.42 16.98
CA GLY A 667 -9.68 -15.06 15.77
C GLY A 667 -10.41 -14.47 14.57
N THR A 668 -9.72 -14.25 13.48
CA THR A 668 -10.29 -13.84 12.18
C THR A 668 -9.66 -14.66 11.08
N PHE A 669 -10.45 -14.92 10.05
CA PHE A 669 -9.98 -15.58 8.84
C PHE A 669 -10.70 -14.98 7.65
N THR A 670 -9.97 -14.67 6.59
CA THR A 670 -10.49 -14.17 5.33
C THR A 670 -9.83 -14.93 4.20
N PHE A 671 -10.63 -15.49 3.34
CA PHE A 671 -10.24 -16.02 2.03
C PHE A 671 -11.00 -15.26 0.96
N ALA A 672 -10.27 -14.65 0.01
CA ALA A 672 -10.86 -13.96 -1.14
C ALA A 672 -10.09 -14.33 -2.40
N HIS A 673 -10.82 -14.84 -3.38
CA HIS A 673 -10.24 -15.23 -4.67
C HIS A 673 -10.96 -14.50 -5.80
N ASN A 674 -10.20 -13.79 -6.61
CA ASN A 674 -10.73 -13.10 -7.77
C ASN A 674 -10.31 -13.79 -9.08
N LYS A 675 -11.11 -13.59 -10.12
CA LYS A 675 -10.87 -14.15 -11.46
C LYS A 675 -11.33 -13.17 -12.52
N ILE A 676 -10.46 -12.84 -13.45
CA ILE A 676 -10.81 -12.09 -14.65
C ILE A 676 -11.68 -12.99 -15.55
N LEU A 677 -12.86 -12.52 -15.91
CA LEU A 677 -13.80 -13.25 -16.76
C LEU A 677 -13.79 -12.75 -18.20
N GLU A 678 -13.69 -11.42 -18.38
CA GLU A 678 -13.63 -10.77 -19.69
C GLU A 678 -12.62 -9.62 -19.64
N MET A 679 -11.80 -9.52 -20.67
CA MET A 679 -10.81 -8.48 -20.87
C MET A 679 -10.56 -8.34 -22.37
N ASP A 680 -10.38 -7.11 -22.86
CA ASP A 680 -10.02 -6.88 -24.28
C ASP A 680 -8.51 -7.13 -24.44
N GLU A 681 -8.15 -8.37 -24.69
CA GLU A 681 -6.79 -8.82 -24.95
C GLU A 681 -6.69 -9.54 -26.29
N PRO A 682 -5.50 -9.57 -26.95
CA PRO A 682 -5.33 -10.26 -28.22
C PRO A 682 -5.78 -11.73 -28.15
N GLU A 683 -6.32 -12.23 -29.24
CA GLU A 683 -6.71 -13.62 -29.34
C GLU A 683 -5.47 -14.52 -29.41
N PHE A 684 -5.25 -15.28 -28.35
CA PHE A 684 -4.18 -16.27 -28.24
C PHE A 684 -4.74 -17.68 -28.40
N SER A 685 -5.48 -17.95 -29.48
CA SER A 685 -6.14 -19.25 -29.69
C SER A 685 -5.20 -20.45 -29.65
N LEU A 686 -3.97 -20.27 -30.15
CA LEU A 686 -2.93 -21.31 -30.12
C LEU A 686 -2.15 -21.34 -28.79
N TYR A 687 -2.08 -20.22 -28.08
CA TYR A 687 -1.29 -20.07 -26.85
C TYR A 687 -2.15 -19.53 -25.68
N PRO A 688 -3.19 -20.27 -25.25
CA PRO A 688 -4.12 -19.82 -24.20
C PRO A 688 -3.44 -19.64 -22.84
N ASN A 689 -2.27 -20.23 -22.63
CA ASN A 689 -1.43 -20.05 -21.46
C ASN A 689 -1.01 -18.58 -21.20
N ARG A 690 -1.07 -17.72 -22.22
CA ARG A 690 -0.75 -16.28 -22.11
C ARG A 690 -1.92 -15.41 -21.69
N LEU A 691 -3.14 -15.93 -21.76
CA LEU A 691 -4.35 -15.16 -21.42
C LEU A 691 -4.39 -14.80 -19.93
N LYS A 692 -4.68 -13.55 -19.65
CA LYS A 692 -5.00 -13.10 -18.28
C LYS A 692 -6.42 -13.48 -17.87
N VAL A 693 -7.33 -13.58 -18.85
CA VAL A 693 -8.68 -14.13 -18.63
C VAL A 693 -8.54 -15.55 -18.10
N GLY A 694 -9.30 -15.81 -17.04
CA GLY A 694 -9.22 -17.11 -16.36
C GLY A 694 -8.32 -17.12 -15.11
N HIS A 695 -7.51 -16.11 -14.89
CA HIS A 695 -6.58 -15.99 -13.77
C HIS A 695 -6.98 -14.89 -12.79
N SER A 696 -6.37 -14.90 -11.60
CA SER A 696 -6.51 -13.83 -10.61
C SER A 696 -5.81 -12.57 -11.10
N LEU A 697 -6.35 -11.42 -10.69
CA LEU A 697 -5.63 -10.16 -10.78
C LEU A 697 -4.29 -10.28 -10.03
N ASN A 698 -3.23 -9.68 -10.54
CA ASN A 698 -1.88 -9.78 -10.00
C ASN A 698 -1.25 -11.19 -10.07
N THR A 699 -1.80 -12.10 -10.90
CA THR A 699 -1.10 -13.34 -11.26
C THR A 699 0.20 -12.99 -11.98
N ILE A 700 1.27 -13.63 -11.55
CA ILE A 700 2.59 -13.46 -12.16
C ILE A 700 2.68 -14.37 -13.38
N PHE A 701 3.08 -13.84 -14.53
CA PHE A 701 3.35 -14.62 -15.74
C PHE A 701 4.86 -14.68 -15.98
N GLY A 702 5.35 -15.83 -16.41
CA GLY A 702 6.76 -16.06 -16.68
C GLY A 702 7.04 -17.48 -17.16
N TYR A 703 8.30 -17.83 -17.26
CA TYR A 703 8.78 -19.09 -17.79
C TYR A 703 8.88 -20.18 -16.72
N VAL A 704 8.76 -21.44 -17.15
CA VAL A 704 9.02 -22.60 -16.29
C VAL A 704 10.49 -22.96 -16.41
N ALA A 705 11.27 -22.75 -15.36
CA ALA A 705 12.66 -23.16 -15.33
C ALA A 705 12.80 -24.70 -15.23
N ASP A 706 13.75 -25.24 -15.93
CA ASP A 706 14.12 -26.66 -16.00
C ASP A 706 15.53 -26.90 -15.44
N GLY A 707 15.91 -26.17 -14.40
CA GLY A 707 17.24 -26.21 -13.80
C GLY A 707 18.24 -25.24 -14.44
N LEU A 708 19.51 -25.50 -14.21
CA LEU A 708 20.62 -24.78 -14.83
C LEU A 708 21.30 -25.68 -15.87
N PHE A 709 21.85 -25.08 -16.91
CA PHE A 709 22.73 -25.82 -17.85
C PHE A 709 23.96 -26.29 -17.09
N THR A 710 24.29 -27.60 -17.24
CA THR A 710 25.42 -28.20 -16.54
C THR A 710 26.72 -28.14 -17.35
N ASP A 711 26.60 -28.25 -18.66
CA ASP A 711 27.70 -28.30 -19.58
C ASP A 711 27.30 -27.83 -21.00
N GLU A 712 28.28 -27.68 -21.88
CA GLU A 712 28.09 -27.26 -23.28
C GLU A 712 27.30 -28.29 -24.11
N ASN A 713 27.41 -29.58 -23.84
CA ASN A 713 26.63 -30.59 -24.56
C ASN A 713 25.13 -30.41 -24.29
N MET A 714 24.78 -30.13 -23.05
CA MET A 714 23.39 -29.82 -22.68
C MET A 714 22.88 -28.55 -23.40
N ILE A 715 23.71 -27.52 -23.52
CA ILE A 715 23.36 -26.29 -24.25
C ILE A 715 23.16 -26.60 -25.73
N ASN A 716 24.11 -27.27 -26.37
CA ASN A 716 24.09 -27.60 -27.79
C ASN A 716 22.90 -28.50 -28.19
N ASN A 717 22.42 -29.34 -27.28
CA ASN A 717 21.28 -30.23 -27.48
C ASN A 717 19.95 -29.62 -26.97
N SER A 718 19.96 -28.39 -26.52
CA SER A 718 18.77 -27.68 -26.01
C SER A 718 18.16 -26.77 -27.09
N LEU A 719 16.88 -26.45 -26.90
CA LEU A 719 16.18 -25.50 -27.77
C LEU A 719 16.73 -24.07 -27.58
N PRO A 720 16.74 -23.25 -28.63
CA PRO A 720 17.22 -21.88 -28.55
C PRO A 720 16.32 -21.02 -27.64
N GLN A 721 16.94 -20.33 -26.71
CA GLN A 721 16.26 -19.36 -25.84
C GLN A 721 16.35 -17.97 -26.50
N GLN A 722 15.30 -17.57 -27.25
CA GLN A 722 15.34 -16.45 -28.20
C GLN A 722 15.51 -15.06 -27.52
N PHE A 723 15.24 -14.95 -26.24
CA PHE A 723 15.43 -13.71 -25.48
C PHE A 723 16.83 -13.58 -24.86
N ALA A 724 17.70 -14.59 -25.01
CA ALA A 724 19.08 -14.50 -24.51
C ALA A 724 19.87 -13.48 -25.32
N ASN A 725 20.47 -12.50 -24.68
CA ASN A 725 21.33 -11.47 -25.27
C ASN A 725 22.82 -11.80 -25.21
N LEU A 726 23.17 -12.78 -24.37
CA LEU A 726 24.51 -13.30 -24.22
C LEU A 726 24.54 -14.77 -24.68
N PRO A 727 25.69 -15.30 -25.14
CA PRO A 727 25.85 -16.72 -25.37
C PRO A 727 25.50 -17.51 -24.09
N LEU A 728 24.70 -18.54 -24.25
CA LEU A 728 24.40 -19.47 -23.18
C LEU A 728 25.65 -20.21 -22.74
N MET A 729 25.82 -20.34 -21.44
CA MET A 729 26.95 -21.02 -20.79
C MET A 729 26.47 -21.90 -19.64
N PRO A 730 27.27 -22.90 -19.21
CA PRO A 730 26.98 -23.66 -17.99
C PRO A 730 26.73 -22.71 -16.79
N GLY A 731 25.67 -23.00 -16.02
CA GLY A 731 25.18 -22.14 -14.95
C GLY A 731 24.09 -21.15 -15.35
N ASP A 732 23.75 -21.01 -16.62
CA ASP A 732 22.57 -20.24 -17.06
C ASP A 732 21.28 -21.05 -16.84
N ILE A 733 20.17 -20.33 -16.66
CA ILE A 733 18.84 -20.94 -16.46
C ILE A 733 18.35 -21.53 -17.78
N LYS A 734 17.95 -22.78 -17.73
CA LYS A 734 17.26 -23.49 -18.79
C LYS A 734 15.76 -23.38 -18.61
N TYR A 735 15.02 -23.16 -19.68
CA TYR A 735 13.56 -23.04 -19.66
C TYR A 735 12.89 -24.13 -20.49
N LYS A 736 11.60 -24.39 -20.17
CA LYS A 736 10.76 -25.35 -20.88
C LYS A 736 10.01 -24.70 -22.01
N ASP A 737 9.97 -25.36 -23.15
CA ASP A 737 9.06 -25.12 -24.25
C ASP A 737 7.66 -25.63 -23.87
N ILE A 738 6.65 -24.76 -23.93
CA ILE A 738 5.30 -25.05 -23.49
C ILE A 738 4.44 -25.45 -24.69
N PRO A 739 3.82 -26.61 -24.65
CA PRO A 739 2.93 -27.04 -25.73
C PRO A 739 1.78 -26.08 -25.97
N ASN A 740 1.51 -25.79 -27.23
CA ASN A 740 0.35 -24.98 -27.62
C ASN A 740 -0.96 -25.73 -27.45
N ALA A 741 -2.09 -25.11 -27.75
CA ALA A 741 -3.42 -25.70 -27.58
C ALA A 741 -3.65 -26.99 -28.39
N LEU A 742 -2.87 -27.25 -29.43
CA LEU A 742 -2.93 -28.44 -30.25
C LEU A 742 -1.96 -29.54 -29.78
N GLY A 743 -1.20 -29.28 -28.71
CA GLY A 743 -0.21 -30.18 -28.14
C GLY A 743 1.16 -30.18 -28.85
N GLY A 744 1.35 -29.33 -29.83
CA GLY A 744 2.65 -29.14 -30.51
C GLY A 744 3.47 -28.04 -29.84
N THR A 745 4.80 -28.07 -30.07
CA THR A 745 5.73 -27.02 -29.64
C THR A 745 6.31 -26.31 -30.86
N ASP A 746 6.82 -25.09 -30.69
CA ASP A 746 7.45 -24.33 -31.75
C ASP A 746 8.99 -24.56 -31.82
N ASN A 747 9.50 -25.42 -30.93
CA ASN A 747 10.93 -25.79 -30.81
C ASN A 747 11.84 -24.58 -30.52
N ALA A 748 11.33 -23.59 -29.81
CA ALA A 748 12.10 -22.44 -29.35
C ALA A 748 11.51 -21.94 -28.01
N ILE A 749 12.34 -21.35 -27.15
CA ILE A 749 11.87 -20.72 -25.93
C ILE A 749 11.70 -19.21 -26.19
N ASN A 750 10.46 -18.73 -26.13
CA ASN A 750 10.11 -17.37 -26.51
C ASN A 750 8.88 -16.84 -25.74
N GLU A 751 8.28 -15.76 -26.20
CA GLU A 751 7.11 -15.13 -25.54
C GLU A 751 5.88 -16.04 -25.45
N TYR A 752 5.79 -17.09 -26.26
CA TYR A 752 4.67 -18.03 -26.24
C TYR A 752 4.70 -19.04 -25.08
N ASP A 753 5.88 -19.19 -24.43
CA ASP A 753 6.09 -20.13 -23.33
C ASP A 753 5.78 -19.56 -21.95
N LYS A 754 5.35 -18.31 -21.89
CA LYS A 754 4.94 -17.69 -20.60
C LYS A 754 3.64 -18.32 -20.12
N VAL A 755 3.64 -18.72 -18.86
CA VAL A 755 2.48 -19.30 -18.15
C VAL A 755 2.19 -18.54 -16.87
N ALA A 756 1.01 -18.72 -16.32
CA ALA A 756 0.69 -18.22 -14.99
C ALA A 756 1.49 -18.98 -13.93
N LEU A 757 2.20 -18.25 -13.05
CA LEU A 757 3.10 -18.81 -12.04
C LEU A 757 2.54 -18.62 -10.63
N GLY A 758 2.47 -19.71 -9.88
CA GLY A 758 2.18 -19.70 -8.45
C GLY A 758 0.86 -19.03 -8.05
N TYR A 759 0.89 -18.31 -6.93
CA TYR A 759 -0.22 -17.52 -6.42
C TYR A 759 -0.03 -16.04 -6.76
N PRO A 760 -1.11 -15.23 -6.66
CA PRO A 760 -1.00 -13.78 -6.85
C PRO A 760 -0.02 -13.13 -5.86
N SER A 761 0.49 -11.95 -6.21
CA SER A 761 1.38 -11.16 -5.33
C SER A 761 0.65 -10.46 -4.18
N VAL A 762 -0.70 -10.43 -4.20
CA VAL A 762 -1.56 -10.02 -3.09
C VAL A 762 -2.12 -11.28 -2.44
N PRO A 763 -2.03 -11.45 -1.12
CA PRO A 763 -2.48 -12.68 -0.46
C PRO A 763 -3.98 -12.91 -0.63
N GLU A 764 -4.36 -14.14 -0.95
CA GLU A 764 -5.77 -14.57 -0.98
C GLU A 764 -6.27 -14.98 0.40
N ILE A 765 -5.37 -15.36 1.31
CA ILE A 765 -5.69 -15.73 2.69
C ILE A 765 -5.00 -14.75 3.63
N VAL A 766 -5.79 -14.18 4.55
CA VAL A 766 -5.30 -13.40 5.69
C VAL A 766 -6.02 -13.88 6.94
N TYR A 767 -5.27 -14.16 7.99
CA TYR A 767 -5.82 -14.60 9.26
C TYR A 767 -5.07 -13.96 10.43
N GLY A 768 -5.74 -13.90 11.57
CA GLY A 768 -5.10 -13.45 12.78
C GLY A 768 -5.81 -14.00 14.00
N PHE A 769 -5.05 -14.25 15.05
CA PHE A 769 -5.59 -14.75 16.30
C PHE A 769 -4.71 -14.35 17.48
N GLY A 770 -5.33 -14.26 18.65
CA GLY A 770 -4.57 -13.95 19.84
C GLY A 770 -5.38 -14.03 21.13
N PRO A 771 -4.76 -14.57 22.20
CA PRO A 771 -5.30 -14.51 23.55
C PRO A 771 -4.96 -13.18 24.21
N SER A 772 -5.83 -12.77 25.13
CA SER A 772 -5.55 -11.71 26.10
C SER A 772 -6.06 -12.16 27.47
N ILE A 773 -5.25 -12.00 28.49
CA ILE A 773 -5.50 -12.44 29.86
C ILE A 773 -5.31 -11.25 30.78
N LYS A 774 -6.27 -10.99 31.64
CA LYS A 774 -6.13 -10.03 32.73
C LYS A 774 -6.31 -10.77 34.05
N TYR A 775 -5.25 -10.74 34.87
CA TYR A 775 -5.26 -11.32 36.20
C TYR A 775 -4.99 -10.23 37.24
N LYS A 776 -6.02 -9.87 38.02
CA LYS A 776 -5.98 -8.72 38.94
C LYS A 776 -5.55 -7.44 38.22
N ASN A 777 -4.37 -6.93 38.57
CA ASN A 777 -3.82 -5.70 37.99
C ASN A 777 -2.90 -5.94 36.80
N LEU A 778 -2.54 -7.19 36.52
CA LEU A 778 -1.67 -7.55 35.41
C LEU A 778 -2.52 -7.91 34.19
N ASP A 779 -2.15 -7.41 33.04
CA ASP A 779 -2.71 -7.80 31.75
C ASP A 779 -1.60 -8.23 30.79
N PHE A 780 -1.91 -9.25 29.99
CA PHE A 780 -1.02 -9.80 28.98
C PHE A 780 -1.80 -10.11 27.71
N SER A 781 -1.25 -9.76 26.55
CA SER A 781 -1.86 -10.07 25.27
C SER A 781 -0.81 -10.45 24.21
N LEU A 782 -1.19 -11.40 23.37
CA LEU A 782 -0.46 -11.77 22.16
C LEU A 782 -1.39 -11.63 20.96
N PHE A 783 -0.82 -11.30 19.81
CA PHE A 783 -1.56 -11.32 18.57
C PHE A 783 -0.67 -11.81 17.42
N PHE A 784 -1.14 -12.83 16.72
CA PHE A 784 -0.50 -13.41 15.55
C PHE A 784 -1.25 -12.99 14.30
N GLN A 785 -0.49 -12.67 13.25
CA GLN A 785 -0.99 -12.38 11.91
C GLN A 785 -0.35 -13.33 10.92
N GLY A 786 -1.14 -13.90 10.02
CA GLY A 786 -0.62 -14.75 8.96
C GLY A 786 -1.23 -14.47 7.61
N THR A 787 -0.51 -14.84 6.57
CA THR A 787 -0.95 -14.80 5.18
C THR A 787 -0.71 -16.15 4.50
N GLY A 788 -1.49 -16.44 3.47
CA GLY A 788 -1.34 -17.65 2.66
C GLY A 788 -1.77 -17.43 1.22
N ARG A 789 -1.45 -18.37 0.35
CA ARG A 789 -1.71 -18.28 -1.08
C ARG A 789 -1.22 -16.95 -1.67
N VAL A 790 0.07 -16.69 -1.45
CA VAL A 790 0.76 -15.50 -1.92
C VAL A 790 2.15 -15.88 -2.41
N SER A 791 2.54 -15.33 -3.54
CA SER A 791 3.88 -15.50 -4.12
C SER A 791 4.57 -14.15 -4.25
N LEU A 792 5.89 -14.17 -4.19
CA LEU A 792 6.72 -13.05 -4.60
C LEU A 792 7.66 -13.48 -5.73
N MET A 793 7.92 -12.59 -6.66
CA MET A 793 8.92 -12.73 -7.70
C MET A 793 10.17 -11.98 -7.25
N MET A 794 11.27 -12.68 -7.12
CA MET A 794 12.57 -12.04 -6.86
C MET A 794 12.99 -11.30 -8.13
N SER A 795 13.26 -9.99 -8.00
CA SER A 795 13.69 -9.14 -9.11
C SER A 795 14.71 -8.11 -8.63
N GLY A 796 15.46 -7.51 -9.55
CA GLY A 796 16.46 -6.49 -9.21
C GLY A 796 17.77 -7.05 -8.63
N PHE A 797 17.97 -8.37 -8.63
CA PHE A 797 19.20 -9.04 -8.23
C PHE A 797 20.15 -9.15 -9.41
N HIS A 798 20.80 -8.07 -9.76
CA HIS A 798 21.80 -8.06 -10.83
C HIS A 798 23.12 -7.61 -10.22
N PRO A 799 23.91 -8.55 -9.65
CA PRO A 799 25.23 -8.19 -9.14
C PRO A 799 26.08 -7.66 -10.29
N PHE A 800 26.97 -6.75 -10.00
CA PHE A 800 27.91 -6.11 -10.91
C PHE A 800 27.29 -5.18 -11.97
N THR A 801 26.06 -5.37 -12.39
CA THR A 801 25.44 -4.59 -13.46
C THR A 801 23.96 -4.33 -13.21
N ASN A 802 23.36 -3.49 -14.03
CA ASN A 802 21.91 -3.29 -14.14
C ASN A 802 21.47 -3.60 -15.59
N ASP A 803 20.19 -3.49 -15.86
CA ASP A 803 19.58 -3.72 -17.16
C ASP A 803 20.13 -2.82 -18.31
N ASN A 804 20.78 -1.72 -17.95
CA ASN A 804 21.42 -0.79 -18.88
C ASN A 804 22.96 -0.92 -18.94
N ASN A 805 23.55 -1.88 -18.23
CA ASN A 805 25.01 -2.03 -18.06
C ASN A 805 25.72 -0.77 -17.52
N THR A 806 25.05 -0.01 -16.68
CA THR A 806 25.48 1.35 -16.25
C THR A 806 26.05 1.42 -14.85
N ALA A 807 26.14 0.30 -14.12
CA ALA A 807 26.59 0.28 -12.75
C ALA A 807 27.44 -0.96 -12.45
N LYS A 808 28.49 -0.77 -11.64
CA LYS A 808 29.19 -1.87 -10.95
C LYS A 808 28.57 -2.05 -9.58
N ARG A 809 27.49 -2.80 -9.52
CA ARG A 809 26.68 -2.99 -8.30
C ARG A 809 27.37 -3.88 -7.28
N GLY A 810 27.07 -3.64 -6.00
CA GLY A 810 27.42 -4.54 -4.91
C GLY A 810 26.75 -5.92 -5.04
N ILE A 811 27.15 -6.85 -4.22
CA ILE A 811 26.65 -8.24 -4.20
C ILE A 811 26.13 -8.57 -2.79
N LEU A 812 24.99 -9.24 -2.75
CA LEU A 812 24.45 -9.80 -1.51
C LEU A 812 25.17 -11.10 -1.15
N ASP A 813 25.40 -11.31 0.14
CA ASP A 813 25.93 -12.55 0.75
C ASP A 813 25.19 -13.80 0.21
N TYR A 814 23.86 -13.75 0.20
CA TYR A 814 23.01 -14.81 -0.37
C TYR A 814 23.35 -15.17 -1.82
N VAL A 815 23.73 -14.19 -2.63
CA VAL A 815 24.10 -14.41 -4.05
C VAL A 815 25.47 -15.09 -4.11
N ALA A 816 26.41 -14.59 -3.34
CA ALA A 816 27.76 -15.14 -3.26
C ALA A 816 27.78 -16.61 -2.80
N ASP A 817 27.00 -16.91 -1.73
CA ASP A 817 26.89 -18.27 -1.19
C ASP A 817 26.13 -19.23 -2.10
N GLY A 818 25.23 -18.72 -2.92
CA GLY A 818 24.30 -19.53 -3.68
C GLY A 818 24.53 -19.58 -5.18
N CYS A 819 25.48 -18.82 -5.75
CA CYS A 819 25.69 -18.80 -7.19
C CYS A 819 26.39 -20.05 -7.72
N TRP A 820 26.06 -20.36 -8.96
CA TRP A 820 26.79 -21.37 -9.71
C TRP A 820 28.18 -20.83 -10.07
N THR A 821 29.23 -21.59 -9.79
CA THR A 821 30.63 -21.26 -10.14
C THR A 821 31.30 -22.45 -10.83
N THR A 822 32.41 -22.19 -11.53
CA THR A 822 33.22 -23.26 -12.15
C THR A 822 33.81 -24.23 -11.13
N ASP A 823 34.17 -23.72 -9.97
CA ASP A 823 34.73 -24.53 -8.89
C ASP A 823 33.65 -25.32 -8.13
N ASN A 824 32.40 -24.87 -8.20
CA ASN A 824 31.21 -25.52 -7.61
C ASN A 824 30.06 -25.57 -8.63
N PRO A 825 30.13 -26.47 -9.62
CA PRO A 825 29.14 -26.57 -10.69
C PRO A 825 27.85 -27.26 -10.22
N ASN A 826 27.14 -26.65 -9.26
CA ASN A 826 25.93 -27.18 -8.66
C ASN A 826 24.71 -26.91 -9.56
N PRO A 827 24.07 -27.94 -10.15
CA PRO A 827 22.87 -27.75 -10.99
C PRO A 827 21.64 -27.23 -10.21
N ASN A 828 21.68 -27.32 -8.88
CA ASN A 828 20.65 -26.85 -7.98
C ASN A 828 21.04 -25.56 -7.24
N ALA A 829 22.02 -24.82 -7.76
CA ALA A 829 22.42 -23.54 -7.19
C ALA A 829 21.20 -22.61 -7.06
N SER A 830 21.13 -21.87 -5.97
CA SER A 830 20.00 -20.96 -5.69
C SER A 830 20.07 -19.67 -6.47
N TYR A 831 21.21 -19.40 -7.13
CA TYR A 831 21.48 -18.31 -8.02
C TYR A 831 22.26 -18.84 -9.27
N PRO A 832 21.95 -18.34 -10.49
CA PRO A 832 22.66 -18.76 -11.70
C PRO A 832 24.11 -18.24 -11.71
N ARG A 833 24.87 -18.56 -12.74
CA ARG A 833 26.22 -17.98 -12.93
C ARG A 833 26.17 -16.47 -12.92
N LEU A 834 27.20 -15.86 -12.36
CA LEU A 834 27.36 -14.41 -12.36
C LEU A 834 27.84 -13.91 -13.72
N THR A 835 27.44 -12.70 -14.10
CA THR A 835 27.86 -12.04 -15.33
C THR A 835 28.09 -10.55 -15.05
N THR A 836 29.09 -9.96 -15.70
CA THR A 836 29.40 -8.53 -15.61
C THR A 836 28.59 -7.71 -16.60
N ALA A 837 27.99 -8.35 -17.61
CA ALA A 837 26.98 -7.76 -18.48
C ALA A 837 25.57 -8.23 -18.07
N TYR A 838 24.54 -7.42 -18.35
CA TYR A 838 23.16 -7.78 -18.06
C TYR A 838 22.74 -9.02 -18.89
N ASN A 839 22.38 -10.07 -18.20
CA ASN A 839 21.99 -11.35 -18.80
C ASN A 839 20.47 -11.46 -18.83
N THR A 840 19.85 -11.18 -19.98
CA THR A 840 18.38 -11.24 -20.13
C THR A 840 17.83 -12.64 -19.93
N ASN A 841 18.62 -13.69 -20.21
CA ASN A 841 18.20 -15.07 -19.98
C ASN A 841 17.96 -15.37 -18.51
N ASN A 842 18.93 -15.01 -17.66
CA ASN A 842 18.86 -15.31 -16.23
C ASN A 842 17.90 -14.37 -15.46
N ASN A 843 17.48 -13.26 -16.07
CA ASN A 843 16.64 -12.26 -15.45
C ASN A 843 15.17 -12.30 -15.89
N GLN A 844 14.74 -13.38 -16.53
CA GLN A 844 13.34 -13.58 -16.87
C GLN A 844 12.51 -13.94 -15.61
N ASN A 845 11.29 -13.38 -15.54
CA ASN A 845 10.31 -13.87 -14.57
C ASN A 845 10.10 -15.38 -14.80
N SER A 846 10.36 -16.17 -13.78
CA SER A 846 10.31 -17.63 -13.93
C SER A 846 10.08 -18.33 -12.59
N THR A 847 9.81 -19.62 -12.66
CA THR A 847 9.73 -20.47 -11.47
C THR A 847 11.05 -20.51 -10.68
N PHE A 848 12.19 -20.20 -11.32
CA PHE A 848 13.48 -20.09 -10.66
C PHE A 848 13.50 -18.97 -9.62
N TRP A 849 12.86 -17.85 -9.91
CA TRP A 849 12.82 -16.66 -9.06
C TRP A 849 11.55 -16.57 -8.20
N LEU A 850 10.56 -17.42 -8.47
CA LEU A 850 9.31 -17.41 -7.71
C LEU A 850 9.52 -17.99 -6.31
N ARG A 851 9.03 -17.28 -5.30
CA ARG A 851 9.10 -17.71 -3.90
C ARG A 851 7.72 -17.68 -3.25
N ASN A 852 7.51 -18.57 -2.29
CA ASN A 852 6.32 -18.55 -1.45
C ASN A 852 6.48 -17.46 -0.38
N ALA A 853 5.59 -16.46 -0.39
CA ALA A 853 5.60 -15.33 0.53
C ALA A 853 4.64 -15.50 1.72
N ALA A 854 4.11 -16.70 1.96
CA ALA A 854 3.30 -16.98 3.13
C ALA A 854 4.12 -16.85 4.42
N PHE A 855 3.50 -16.30 5.45
CA PHE A 855 4.13 -16.12 6.74
C PHE A 855 3.13 -16.22 7.90
N LEU A 856 3.67 -16.42 9.11
CA LEU A 856 3.03 -16.19 10.39
C LEU A 856 3.93 -15.27 11.21
N LYS A 857 3.42 -14.13 11.67
CA LYS A 857 4.13 -13.16 12.51
C LYS A 857 3.54 -13.12 13.91
N LEU A 858 4.38 -13.04 14.94
CA LEU A 858 3.98 -12.48 16.23
C LEU A 858 3.91 -10.96 16.05
N LYS A 859 2.74 -10.49 15.65
CA LYS A 859 2.50 -9.09 15.24
C LYS A 859 2.55 -8.16 16.42
N ASN A 860 2.02 -8.60 17.60
CA ASN A 860 2.01 -7.76 18.79
C ASN A 860 2.07 -8.65 20.04
N ALA A 861 2.86 -8.22 21.02
CA ALA A 861 2.87 -8.75 22.37
C ALA A 861 2.89 -7.57 23.35
N GLU A 862 2.09 -7.64 24.40
CA GLU A 862 1.99 -6.55 25.38
C GLU A 862 1.81 -7.13 26.78
N ILE A 863 2.50 -6.54 27.74
CA ILE A 863 2.31 -6.76 29.17
C ILE A 863 2.09 -5.44 29.87
N GLY A 864 1.05 -5.35 30.67
CA GLY A 864 0.67 -4.13 31.38
C GLY A 864 0.35 -4.37 32.83
N TYR A 865 0.59 -3.37 33.66
CA TYR A 865 0.22 -3.35 35.06
C TYR A 865 -0.62 -2.12 35.40
N ASN A 866 -1.77 -2.32 36.02
CA ASN A 866 -2.74 -1.30 36.34
C ASN A 866 -2.60 -0.86 37.79
N PHE A 867 -2.25 0.39 38.01
CA PHE A 867 -2.31 1.05 39.33
C PHE A 867 -3.55 1.92 39.35
N LYS A 868 -4.42 1.82 40.31
CA LYS A 868 -5.57 2.72 40.44
C LYS A 868 -6.01 3.45 39.15
N ASN A 869 -5.40 4.60 38.87
CA ASN A 869 -5.70 5.47 37.73
C ASN A 869 -4.57 5.51 36.66
N MET A 870 -3.54 4.70 36.81
CA MET A 870 -2.39 4.66 35.91
C MET A 870 -2.15 3.23 35.41
N ARG A 871 -1.79 3.08 34.15
CA ARG A 871 -1.33 1.82 33.56
C ARG A 871 0.07 2.00 32.99
N ILE A 872 1.00 1.15 33.41
CA ILE A 872 2.32 1.05 32.82
C ILE A 872 2.36 -0.23 31.97
N TYR A 873 2.94 -0.16 30.78
CA TYR A 873 3.01 -1.32 29.89
C TYR A 873 4.27 -1.29 29.03
N VAL A 874 4.64 -2.47 28.58
CA VAL A 874 5.68 -2.70 27.55
C VAL A 874 5.02 -3.48 26.43
N SER A 875 5.25 -3.06 25.21
CA SER A 875 4.71 -3.72 24.02
C SER A 875 5.78 -3.85 22.94
N GLY A 876 5.67 -4.91 22.14
CA GLY A 876 6.51 -5.12 20.97
C GLY A 876 5.67 -5.41 19.74
N ASN A 877 6.17 -5.00 18.58
CA ASN A 877 5.50 -5.19 17.30
C ASN A 877 6.43 -5.89 16.31
N ASN A 878 5.90 -6.79 15.47
CA ASN A 878 6.66 -7.59 14.49
C ASN A 878 7.83 -8.38 15.12
N LEU A 879 7.64 -8.96 16.31
CA LEU A 879 8.71 -9.55 17.10
C LEU A 879 9.32 -10.81 16.49
N LEU A 880 8.51 -11.66 15.84
CA LEU A 880 8.93 -12.90 15.22
C LEU A 880 8.22 -13.10 13.89
N THR A 881 8.95 -13.60 12.89
CA THR A 881 8.41 -13.95 11.57
C THR A 881 8.78 -15.38 11.22
N PHE A 882 7.77 -16.21 11.00
CA PHE A 882 7.91 -17.58 10.53
C PHE A 882 7.50 -17.62 9.05
N SER A 883 8.46 -17.85 8.16
CA SER A 883 8.25 -17.94 6.71
C SER A 883 9.27 -18.90 6.11
N LYS A 884 8.93 -19.49 4.96
CA LYS A 884 9.91 -20.21 4.12
C LYS A 884 10.89 -19.25 3.45
N PHE A 885 10.47 -18.03 3.20
CA PHE A 885 11.31 -16.97 2.65
C PHE A 885 12.07 -16.27 3.78
N LYS A 886 13.42 -16.17 3.67
CA LYS A 886 14.31 -15.70 4.73
C LYS A 886 15.15 -14.49 4.38
N LEU A 887 15.18 -14.08 3.12
CA LEU A 887 16.10 -13.04 2.66
C LEU A 887 15.72 -11.64 3.16
N TRP A 888 14.42 -11.35 3.20
CA TRP A 888 13.85 -10.13 3.79
C TRP A 888 12.43 -10.39 4.29
N ASP A 889 11.77 -9.38 4.80
CA ASP A 889 10.38 -9.53 5.27
C ASP A 889 9.46 -9.86 4.07
N PRO A 890 8.80 -11.04 4.07
CA PRO A 890 7.97 -11.49 2.94
C PRO A 890 6.80 -10.54 2.63
N GLU A 891 6.37 -9.72 3.59
CA GLU A 891 5.30 -8.74 3.39
C GLU A 891 5.71 -7.58 2.49
N MET A 892 7.01 -7.29 2.37
CA MET A 892 7.54 -6.23 1.51
C MET A 892 7.43 -6.55 0.01
N GLY A 893 7.31 -7.81 -0.39
CA GLY A 893 7.18 -8.24 -1.78
C GLY A 893 8.50 -8.57 -2.46
N GLY A 894 8.50 -8.68 -3.77
CA GLY A 894 9.57 -9.30 -4.54
C GLY A 894 10.83 -8.47 -4.72
N GLY A 895 10.73 -7.25 -5.14
CA GLY A 895 11.88 -6.39 -5.44
C GLY A 895 12.02 -5.16 -4.56
N SER A 896 10.95 -4.82 -3.87
CA SER A 896 10.85 -3.54 -3.12
C SER A 896 11.78 -3.43 -1.91
N GLY A 897 12.34 -4.53 -1.44
CA GLY A 897 13.37 -4.52 -0.40
C GLY A 897 14.78 -4.20 -0.92
N MET A 898 14.96 -4.20 -2.25
CA MET A 898 16.25 -4.07 -2.91
C MET A 898 16.30 -2.89 -3.89
N SER A 899 15.15 -2.23 -4.14
CA SER A 899 15.05 -1.12 -5.08
C SER A 899 14.75 0.20 -4.38
#